data_7e1850f03fe3b92036b6a04639f73b92
#
_entry.id   7e1850f03fe3b92036b6a04639f73b92
#
_cell.length_a   1.000
_cell.length_b   1.000
_cell.length_c   1.000
_cell.angle_alpha   90.00
_cell.angle_beta   90.00
_cell.angle_gamma   90.00
#
_symmetry.space_group_name_H-M   'P 1'
#
loop_
_entity.id
_entity.type
_entity.pdbx_description
1 polymer ?
#
loop_
_entity_poly.entity_id
_entity_poly.type
_entity_poly.pdbx_seq_one_letter_code
_entity_poly.pdbx_strand_id
1 'polypeptide(L)'
;MGEVYRARDARLNRDVAIKVIPPSVADNPAALARFEREAHAIAALSHPNILTIFDVGHSDGRPFAVMELLEGETLRARLAQGPLPVRKAVEIAALIARGLAAAHDKQIAHRDLKPENVFLTPTGGVKILDFGLARDTSADTALTRLESPTMAPATTPGTVLGTVGYMAPEQVRGEPADQRSDIFALGCVLYEMLTGARAFARETAAETMAMILREDPPEPSTVSAMVPPSVQRALRRCLEKRPQERFESARDLAFALESSVDSSTASSAAVLPPRRDRRWLVGAIAAVTLGAVLGVIGARLLGRPSTSGTSPQAQFLRLTFDKGTIRDARFTPDGQSIIYGAAWKGQPLKLFMVRTDSPESAPLSLPNARLLSVSRSGELAISLGHTFEGWMGEGTLARSSLLGSAPRVVAEHVREADWAPDGSDLAVVRRADAFERLEFPLGKVLYQTSGYISDIRFSPSGDRIAFADHPVYSDDAGAVAVVDNEGHRRTLSGGWVSVHGIAWSKDGSEIWFGGTKGVAINPDGIFAVTRNGQLRSVMAGPSRYKVLDIATDGRVLVGHDRDDRVIQALLAGSETPADVWVRDASASTWVADDGKRMVITDLSTAPYETYLLEAGGTPVRLGTGQPTSLSPDSRWALLVPVDGHPLLLHPTGPGESRTLPDPENIVFNNAGWLDANHVIAFGQKVGERSQGYIQDITGGPPRRFTLEGATANVPTWWTLPISPDGTRVVARDAQDEPRIYTVDGGASEPVTHLNPGDVVVQWSSDGRALLVAHRDGLPWVVERLDLASGRRTPAVTIRANDSAGLRLSVFAISRDAKYFVHTYARLLSDLYVVNGLK
;
A
#
# COMPACT_ATOMS: atom_id res chain seq x y z
N MET A 1 25.79 0.32 32.89
CA MET A 1 25.26 1.26 31.90
C MET A 1 26.22 2.41 31.78
N GLY A 2 26.43 2.96 30.58
CA GLY A 2 27.28 4.13 30.38
C GLY A 2 26.60 5.41 30.92
N GLU A 3 27.41 6.44 31.14
CA GLU A 3 26.94 7.76 31.56
C GLU A 3 26.50 8.54 30.30
N VAL A 4 25.41 9.30 30.43
CA VAL A 4 24.87 10.13 29.31
C VAL A 4 24.94 11.60 29.72
N TYR A 5 25.57 12.41 28.90
CA TYR A 5 25.75 13.85 29.13
C TYR A 5 25.00 14.65 28.09
N ARG A 6 24.39 15.76 28.49
CA ARG A 6 23.91 16.80 27.58
C ARG A 6 25.10 17.68 27.18
N ALA A 7 25.26 17.88 25.87
CA ALA A 7 26.34 18.70 25.33
C ALA A 7 25.81 19.58 24.18
N ARG A 8 26.60 20.59 23.81
CA ARG A 8 26.32 21.43 22.66
C ARG A 8 27.34 21.17 21.54
N ASP A 9 26.86 20.74 20.39
CA ASP A 9 27.64 20.68 19.18
C ASP A 9 27.85 22.12 18.64
N ALA A 10 29.03 22.67 18.89
CA ALA A 10 29.34 24.04 18.51
C ALA A 10 29.46 24.24 16.99
N ARG A 11 29.73 23.19 16.22
CA ARG A 11 29.88 23.25 14.76
C ARG A 11 28.52 23.36 14.06
N LEU A 12 27.54 22.59 14.55
CA LEU A 12 26.21 22.55 13.99
C LEU A 12 25.19 23.35 14.82
N ASN A 13 25.63 23.99 15.90
CA ASN A 13 24.82 24.83 16.80
C ASN A 13 23.57 24.14 17.32
N ARG A 14 23.68 22.86 17.71
CA ARG A 14 22.58 22.04 18.24
C ARG A 14 22.94 21.36 19.56
N ASP A 15 21.95 21.09 20.40
CA ASP A 15 22.11 20.27 21.59
C ASP A 15 22.10 18.79 21.21
N VAL A 16 22.96 18.00 21.87
CA VAL A 16 23.15 16.58 21.63
C VAL A 16 23.29 15.83 22.97
N ALA A 17 23.03 14.53 22.94
CA ALA A 17 23.37 13.62 24.04
C ALA A 17 24.67 12.88 23.71
N ILE A 18 25.59 12.80 24.67
CA ILE A 18 26.84 12.03 24.54
C ILE A 18 26.79 10.86 25.53
N LYS A 19 26.80 9.63 25.01
CA LYS A 19 26.86 8.42 25.81
C LYS A 19 28.30 7.91 25.86
N VAL A 20 28.88 7.95 27.04
CA VAL A 20 30.24 7.43 27.30
C VAL A 20 30.17 5.94 27.66
N ILE A 21 31.00 5.14 27.01
CA ILE A 21 31.01 3.68 27.20
C ILE A 21 31.81 3.32 28.46
N PRO A 22 31.36 2.35 29.29
CA PRO A 22 32.05 1.96 30.51
C PRO A 22 33.44 1.40 30.26
N PRO A 23 34.42 1.61 31.19
CA PRO A 23 35.78 1.09 31.07
C PRO A 23 35.84 -0.41 30.80
N SER A 24 34.92 -1.19 31.37
CA SER A 24 34.86 -2.66 31.19
C SER A 24 34.67 -3.12 29.75
N VAL A 25 34.16 -2.25 28.89
CA VAL A 25 34.02 -2.51 27.43
C VAL A 25 35.22 -1.90 26.69
N ALA A 26 35.68 -0.72 27.12
CA ALA A 26 36.84 -0.03 26.55
C ALA A 26 38.12 -0.83 26.67
N ASP A 27 38.30 -1.54 27.77
CA ASP A 27 39.52 -2.35 28.07
C ASP A 27 39.54 -3.70 27.33
N ASN A 28 38.47 -4.07 26.65
CA ASN A 28 38.39 -5.31 25.85
C ASN A 28 38.37 -5.00 24.35
N PRO A 29 39.49 -5.23 23.61
CA PRO A 29 39.61 -4.89 22.19
C PRO A 29 38.54 -5.55 21.29
N ALA A 30 38.10 -6.76 21.61
CA ALA A 30 37.07 -7.47 20.86
C ALA A 30 35.68 -6.87 21.09
N ALA A 31 35.38 -6.45 22.31
CA ALA A 31 34.14 -5.76 22.67
C ALA A 31 34.08 -4.35 22.05
N LEU A 32 35.21 -3.64 22.04
CA LEU A 32 35.34 -2.33 21.43
C LEU A 32 35.11 -2.38 19.91
N ALA A 33 35.80 -3.28 19.20
CA ALA A 33 35.64 -3.45 17.75
C ALA A 33 34.23 -3.90 17.35
N ARG A 34 33.50 -4.59 18.24
CA ARG A 34 32.11 -4.95 18.05
C ARG A 34 31.21 -3.74 18.24
N PHE A 35 31.40 -2.98 19.32
CA PHE A 35 30.69 -1.73 19.58
C PHE A 35 30.80 -0.77 18.42
N GLU A 36 32.00 -0.53 17.88
CA GLU A 36 32.20 0.35 16.74
C GLU A 36 31.45 -0.11 15.49
N ARG A 37 31.50 -1.41 15.16
CA ARG A 37 30.74 -1.96 14.02
C ARG A 37 29.25 -1.83 14.19
N GLU A 38 28.71 -2.14 15.40
CA GLU A 38 27.29 -2.02 15.68
C GLU A 38 26.84 -0.56 15.69
N ALA A 39 27.63 0.34 16.28
CA ALA A 39 27.34 1.77 16.27
C ALA A 39 27.32 2.35 14.83
N HIS A 40 28.26 1.95 13.97
CA HIS A 40 28.24 2.34 12.56
C HIS A 40 27.03 1.78 11.80
N ALA A 41 26.63 0.53 12.09
CA ALA A 41 25.45 -0.08 11.47
C ALA A 41 24.15 0.64 11.91
N ILE A 42 24.08 1.06 13.17
CA ILE A 42 22.93 1.81 13.71
C ILE A 42 22.93 3.25 13.21
N ALA A 43 24.10 3.90 13.08
CA ALA A 43 24.22 5.24 12.52
C ALA A 43 23.73 5.31 11.06
N ALA A 44 23.77 4.19 10.33
CA ALA A 44 23.20 4.07 9.01
C ALA A 44 21.65 3.90 8.99
N LEU A 45 21.01 3.78 10.17
CA LEU A 45 19.57 3.70 10.31
C LEU A 45 18.99 5.12 10.49
N SER A 46 18.24 5.58 9.51
CA SER A 46 17.43 6.81 9.62
C SER A 46 15.96 6.42 9.65
N HIS A 47 15.35 6.44 10.83
CA HIS A 47 13.94 6.12 11.01
C HIS A 47 13.33 6.93 12.17
N PRO A 48 12.10 7.47 12.05
CA PRO A 48 11.49 8.30 13.07
C PRO A 48 11.34 7.61 14.43
N ASN A 49 11.23 6.28 14.46
CA ASN A 49 11.09 5.50 15.69
C ASN A 49 12.40 4.87 16.21
N ILE A 50 13.56 5.27 15.68
CA ILE A 50 14.88 4.82 16.15
C ILE A 50 15.67 6.04 16.60
N LEU A 51 16.43 5.94 17.69
CA LEU A 51 17.34 6.99 18.15
C LEU A 51 18.43 7.23 17.11
N THR A 52 18.59 8.49 16.67
CA THR A 52 19.60 8.85 15.67
C THR A 52 20.97 8.99 16.31
N ILE A 53 21.97 8.27 15.82
CA ILE A 53 23.38 8.43 16.16
C ILE A 53 24.00 9.38 15.14
N PHE A 54 24.59 10.47 15.61
CA PHE A 54 25.22 11.48 14.76
C PHE A 54 26.70 11.22 14.51
N ASP A 55 27.39 10.69 15.52
CA ASP A 55 28.83 10.46 15.45
C ASP A 55 29.29 9.45 16.49
N VAL A 56 30.43 8.83 16.28
CA VAL A 56 31.10 7.90 17.21
C VAL A 56 32.55 8.27 17.28
N GLY A 57 33.11 8.39 18.48
CA GLY A 57 34.50 8.81 18.66
C GLY A 57 35.11 8.32 19.94
N HIS A 58 36.39 8.73 20.17
CA HIS A 58 37.16 8.45 21.37
C HIS A 58 37.67 9.76 21.99
N SER A 59 37.61 9.86 23.32
CA SER A 59 38.25 10.94 24.06
C SER A 59 38.92 10.36 25.30
N ASP A 60 40.18 10.65 25.51
CA ASP A 60 41.00 10.15 26.63
C ASP A 60 40.94 8.60 26.76
N GLY A 61 40.97 7.89 25.61
CA GLY A 61 40.88 6.43 25.59
C GLY A 61 39.51 5.84 25.86
N ARG A 62 38.46 6.70 26.04
CA ARG A 62 37.08 6.27 26.27
C ARG A 62 36.24 6.44 24.98
N PRO A 63 35.62 5.38 24.50
CA PRO A 63 34.70 5.50 23.37
C PRO A 63 33.39 6.18 23.78
N PHE A 64 32.84 6.99 22.87
CA PHE A 64 31.56 7.64 23.07
C PHE A 64 30.73 7.66 21.79
N ALA A 65 29.41 7.78 21.94
CA ALA A 65 28.48 8.02 20.84
C ALA A 65 27.75 9.35 21.04
N VAL A 66 27.68 10.16 19.97
CA VAL A 66 26.91 11.40 19.93
C VAL A 66 25.56 11.11 19.27
N MET A 67 24.48 11.46 19.96
CA MET A 67 23.14 11.12 19.53
C MET A 67 22.16 12.30 19.68
N GLU A 68 20.97 12.18 19.11
CA GLU A 68 19.90 13.16 19.31
C GLU A 68 19.55 13.29 20.80
N LEU A 69 19.37 14.52 21.24
CA LEU A 69 18.86 14.81 22.59
C LEU A 69 17.34 14.70 22.56
N LEU A 70 16.80 13.76 23.30
CA LEU A 70 15.35 13.54 23.40
C LEU A 70 14.75 14.28 24.59
N GLU A 71 13.56 14.85 24.41
CA GLU A 71 12.72 15.37 25.46
C GLU A 71 11.54 14.41 25.70
N GLY A 72 11.21 14.14 26.97
CA GLY A 72 10.14 13.22 27.36
C GLY A 72 10.55 12.24 28.45
N GLU A 73 9.98 11.05 28.43
CA GLU A 73 10.23 10.02 29.46
C GLU A 73 10.38 8.62 28.84
N THR A 74 11.02 7.70 29.58
CA THR A 74 11.05 6.29 29.15
C THR A 74 9.69 5.64 29.36
N LEU A 75 9.38 4.62 28.55
CA LEU A 75 8.15 3.83 28.73
C LEU A 75 8.13 3.18 30.14
N ARG A 76 9.28 2.86 30.71
CA ARG A 76 9.40 2.39 32.12
C ARG A 76 8.88 3.42 33.12
N ALA A 77 9.30 4.67 32.99
CA ALA A 77 8.82 5.77 33.86
C ALA A 77 7.30 5.98 33.70
N ARG A 78 6.81 5.90 32.49
CA ARG A 78 5.37 6.00 32.20
C ARG A 78 4.57 4.84 32.81
N LEU A 79 5.06 3.61 32.70
CA LEU A 79 4.41 2.41 33.28
C LEU A 79 4.42 2.38 34.81
N ALA A 80 5.34 3.07 35.47
CA ALA A 80 5.30 3.26 36.90
C ALA A 80 4.05 4.03 37.40
N GLN A 81 3.38 4.77 36.51
CA GLN A 81 2.13 5.49 36.77
C GLN A 81 0.87 4.62 36.52
N GLY A 82 1.05 3.35 36.09
CA GLY A 82 -0.03 2.40 35.81
C GLY A 82 -0.15 2.02 34.33
N PRO A 83 -1.07 1.09 34.02
CA PRO A 83 -1.28 0.61 32.64
C PRO A 83 -1.75 1.73 31.72
N LEU A 84 -1.54 1.52 30.45
CA LEU A 84 -1.96 2.45 29.41
C LEU A 84 -3.39 2.12 28.92
N PRO A 85 -4.17 3.13 28.48
CA PRO A 85 -5.39 2.88 27.72
C PRO A 85 -5.07 1.98 26.53
N VAL A 86 -5.93 1.01 26.22
CA VAL A 86 -5.71 -0.01 25.20
C VAL A 86 -5.30 0.60 23.86
N ARG A 87 -6.01 1.63 23.41
CA ARG A 87 -5.69 2.33 22.14
C ARG A 87 -4.26 2.88 22.17
N LYS A 88 -3.86 3.53 23.28
CA LYS A 88 -2.51 4.12 23.40
C LYS A 88 -1.41 3.06 23.47
N ALA A 89 -1.67 1.94 24.16
CA ALA A 89 -0.75 0.81 24.21
C ALA A 89 -0.51 0.21 22.83
N VAL A 90 -1.57 0.05 22.04
CA VAL A 90 -1.50 -0.48 20.66
C VAL A 90 -0.80 0.50 19.72
N GLU A 91 -1.10 1.80 19.80
CA GLU A 91 -0.39 2.84 19.03
C GLU A 91 1.13 2.82 19.30
N ILE A 92 1.54 2.78 20.58
CA ILE A 92 2.96 2.73 20.96
C ILE A 92 3.60 1.43 20.45
N ALA A 93 2.95 0.28 20.61
CA ALA A 93 3.47 -1.01 20.14
C ALA A 93 3.64 -1.04 18.62
N ALA A 94 2.71 -0.45 17.87
CA ALA A 94 2.80 -0.34 16.42
C ALA A 94 4.00 0.52 15.98
N LEU A 95 4.24 1.66 16.65
CA LEU A 95 5.40 2.52 16.38
C LEU A 95 6.73 1.81 16.70
N ILE A 96 6.79 1.04 17.80
CA ILE A 96 7.96 0.20 18.12
C ILE A 96 8.17 -0.84 17.02
N ALA A 97 7.11 -1.54 16.62
CA ALA A 97 7.19 -2.56 15.58
C ALA A 97 7.69 -1.99 14.23
N ARG A 98 7.29 -0.76 13.85
CA ARG A 98 7.82 -0.06 12.66
C ARG A 98 9.32 0.22 12.78
N GLY A 99 9.78 0.68 13.94
CA GLY A 99 11.20 0.90 14.19
C GLY A 99 12.01 -0.39 14.11
N LEU A 100 11.51 -1.48 14.72
CA LEU A 100 12.14 -2.80 14.62
C LEU A 100 12.17 -3.30 13.17
N ALA A 101 11.09 -3.14 12.40
CA ALA A 101 11.05 -3.54 11.00
C ALA A 101 12.14 -2.86 10.17
N ALA A 102 12.34 -1.54 10.37
CA ALA A 102 13.39 -0.80 9.67
C ALA A 102 14.82 -1.29 10.02
N ALA A 103 15.06 -1.71 11.26
CA ALA A 103 16.33 -2.30 11.67
C ALA A 103 16.50 -3.73 11.11
N HIS A 104 15.43 -4.54 11.14
CA HIS A 104 15.41 -5.91 10.63
C HIS A 104 15.67 -5.97 9.12
N ASP A 105 15.15 -5.00 8.34
CA ASP A 105 15.44 -4.86 6.91
C ASP A 105 16.95 -4.69 6.62
N LYS A 106 17.70 -4.17 7.60
CA LYS A 106 19.17 -4.05 7.57
C LYS A 106 19.90 -5.20 8.28
N GLN A 107 19.18 -6.28 8.59
CA GLN A 107 19.68 -7.45 9.32
C GLN A 107 20.20 -7.12 10.74
N ILE A 108 19.66 -6.06 11.36
CA ILE A 108 19.98 -5.64 12.73
C ILE A 108 18.83 -6.02 13.64
N ALA A 109 19.06 -6.97 14.59
CA ALA A 109 18.13 -7.31 15.64
C ALA A 109 18.49 -6.54 16.92
N HIS A 110 17.48 -6.10 17.67
CA HIS A 110 17.66 -5.32 18.90
C HIS A 110 18.17 -6.17 20.08
N ARG A 111 17.61 -7.37 20.27
CA ARG A 111 17.99 -8.41 21.25
C ARG A 111 17.84 -8.06 22.74
N ASP A 112 17.54 -6.83 23.08
CA ASP A 112 17.33 -6.35 24.48
C ASP A 112 16.17 -5.34 24.55
N LEU A 113 15.09 -5.59 23.82
CA LEU A 113 13.91 -4.71 23.83
C LEU A 113 13.18 -4.84 25.17
N LYS A 114 12.95 -3.68 25.84
CA LYS A 114 12.28 -3.57 27.14
C LYS A 114 11.81 -2.13 27.33
N PRO A 115 10.91 -1.84 28.29
CA PRO A 115 10.39 -0.49 28.50
C PRO A 115 11.45 0.58 28.81
N GLU A 116 12.59 0.20 29.36
CA GLU A 116 13.72 1.11 29.60
C GLU A 116 14.37 1.60 28.30
N ASN A 117 14.29 0.80 27.23
CA ASN A 117 14.86 1.08 25.92
C ASN A 117 13.83 1.65 24.93
N VAL A 118 12.70 2.10 25.43
CA VAL A 118 11.65 2.80 24.65
C VAL A 118 11.42 4.17 25.25
N PHE A 119 11.53 5.22 24.46
CA PHE A 119 11.37 6.61 24.87
C PHE A 119 10.12 7.23 24.25
N LEU A 120 9.34 7.93 25.05
CA LEU A 120 8.10 8.60 24.64
C LEU A 120 8.36 10.11 24.59
N THR A 121 8.13 10.71 23.44
CA THR A 121 8.26 12.17 23.27
C THR A 121 6.96 12.89 23.62
N PRO A 122 7.00 14.18 24.01
CA PRO A 122 5.81 14.97 24.35
C PRO A 122 4.81 15.08 23.19
N THR A 123 5.28 14.98 21.95
CA THR A 123 4.45 15.00 20.73
C THR A 123 3.76 13.67 20.43
N GLY A 124 3.92 12.66 21.28
CA GLY A 124 3.33 11.33 21.13
C GLY A 124 4.16 10.37 20.27
N GLY A 125 5.35 10.78 19.84
CA GLY A 125 6.30 9.92 19.12
C GLY A 125 6.95 8.88 20.03
N VAL A 126 7.53 7.84 19.42
CA VAL A 126 8.26 6.76 20.09
C VAL A 126 9.65 6.64 19.50
N LYS A 127 10.67 6.49 20.32
CA LYS A 127 12.05 6.24 19.91
C LYS A 127 12.58 4.98 20.60
N ILE A 128 13.10 4.04 19.82
CA ILE A 128 13.81 2.86 20.31
C ILE A 128 15.24 3.27 20.58
N LEU A 129 15.71 2.98 21.80
CA LEU A 129 17.07 3.26 22.28
C LEU A 129 17.91 1.99 22.25
N ASP A 130 19.24 2.15 22.23
CA ASP A 130 20.22 1.12 22.58
C ASP A 130 20.03 -0.26 21.91
N PHE A 131 20.13 -0.32 20.60
CA PHE A 131 20.28 -1.60 19.89
C PHE A 131 21.58 -2.28 20.37
N GLY A 132 21.46 -3.38 21.05
CA GLY A 132 22.46 -4.40 21.40
C GLY A 132 23.94 -4.04 21.66
N LEU A 133 24.30 -2.75 21.72
CA LEU A 133 25.67 -2.20 21.68
C LEU A 133 26.66 -2.74 22.76
N ALA A 134 26.23 -3.62 23.67
CA ALA A 134 27.07 -3.98 24.83
C ALA A 134 26.89 -5.41 25.37
N ARG A 135 26.31 -6.37 24.62
CA ARG A 135 26.16 -7.75 25.12
C ARG A 135 27.10 -8.73 24.43
N ASP A 136 27.89 -9.45 25.26
CA ASP A 136 28.57 -10.66 24.84
C ASP A 136 27.54 -11.74 24.45
N THR A 137 27.63 -12.24 23.23
CA THR A 137 26.84 -13.36 22.72
C THR A 137 27.33 -14.74 23.18
N SER A 138 28.23 -14.80 24.15
CA SER A 138 28.62 -16.07 24.75
C SER A 138 27.66 -16.41 25.89
N ALA A 139 26.83 -17.42 25.68
CA ALA A 139 25.96 -18.03 26.69
C ALA A 139 26.70 -18.49 27.96
N ASP A 140 28.03 -18.54 27.89
CA ASP A 140 28.91 -18.94 29.02
C ASP A 140 28.95 -17.94 30.17
N THR A 141 28.71 -16.64 29.94
CA THR A 141 28.93 -15.65 31.00
C THR A 141 27.74 -15.50 31.97
N ALA A 142 26.53 -15.85 31.57
CA ALA A 142 25.36 -15.79 32.43
C ALA A 142 25.26 -17.05 33.33
N LEU A 143 25.61 -18.21 32.84
CA LEU A 143 25.63 -19.47 33.58
C LEU A 143 26.86 -19.56 34.52
N THR A 144 28.03 -19.10 34.10
CA THR A 144 29.27 -19.12 34.90
C THR A 144 29.23 -18.15 36.07
N ARG A 145 28.38 -17.13 36.09
CA ARG A 145 28.16 -16.23 37.23
C ARG A 145 27.21 -16.82 38.28
N LEU A 146 26.47 -17.87 37.98
CA LEU A 146 25.60 -18.57 38.92
C LEU A 146 26.31 -19.71 39.67
N GLU A 147 27.47 -20.16 39.16
CA GLU A 147 28.21 -21.31 39.75
C GLU A 147 29.42 -20.94 40.67
N SER A 148 29.74 -19.66 40.87
CA SER A 148 30.87 -19.25 41.73
C SER A 148 30.37 -18.60 43.04
N PRO A 149 30.45 -19.30 44.16
CA PRO A 149 30.09 -18.77 45.47
C PRO A 149 31.28 -18.12 46.16
N THR A 150 31.85 -17.03 45.64
CA THR A 150 32.80 -16.23 46.45
C THR A 150 32.86 -14.79 45.93
N MET A 151 32.58 -13.87 46.86
CA MET A 151 32.76 -12.43 46.87
C MET A 151 31.70 -11.61 46.10
N ALA A 152 30.66 -11.24 46.84
CA ALA A 152 29.76 -10.13 46.51
C ALA A 152 30.41 -8.80 46.88
N PRO A 153 30.30 -7.75 46.03
CA PRO A 153 29.99 -6.41 46.47
C PRO A 153 28.51 -6.12 46.28
N ALA A 154 27.95 -5.44 47.27
CA ALA A 154 26.54 -5.09 47.38
C ALA A 154 25.98 -4.48 46.08
N THR A 155 25.20 -5.24 45.33
CA THR A 155 24.33 -4.75 44.26
C THR A 155 22.92 -4.56 44.81
N THR A 156 22.42 -3.38 44.63
CA THR A 156 21.07 -2.95 45.04
C THR A 156 20.03 -3.99 44.57
N PRO A 157 19.09 -4.43 45.42
CA PRO A 157 18.08 -5.42 45.04
C PRO A 157 17.17 -4.81 43.94
N GLY A 158 17.07 -5.45 42.78
CA GLY A 158 16.12 -5.05 41.72
C GLY A 158 16.67 -4.98 40.28
N THR A 159 17.97 -4.81 40.08
CA THR A 159 18.54 -4.50 38.76
C THR A 159 18.80 -5.73 37.88
N VAL A 160 19.10 -6.90 38.44
CA VAL A 160 19.34 -8.14 37.66
C VAL A 160 18.04 -8.90 37.35
N LEU A 161 17.05 -8.81 38.25
CA LEU A 161 15.75 -9.49 38.09
C LEU A 161 14.89 -8.89 36.98
N GLY A 162 15.11 -7.62 36.61
CA GLY A 162 14.26 -6.86 35.71
C GLY A 162 14.38 -7.24 34.21
N THR A 163 15.54 -7.67 33.74
CA THR A 163 15.82 -7.88 32.29
C THR A 163 15.36 -9.25 31.80
N VAL A 164 15.34 -10.27 32.64
CA VAL A 164 15.02 -11.66 32.28
C VAL A 164 13.59 -11.79 31.74
N GLY A 165 12.63 -11.04 32.30
CA GLY A 165 11.21 -11.15 31.94
C GLY A 165 10.81 -10.74 30.50
N TYR A 166 11.75 -10.23 29.69
CA TYR A 166 11.53 -9.88 28.28
C TYR A 166 12.34 -10.74 27.32
N MET A 167 13.15 -11.68 27.81
CA MET A 167 13.93 -12.59 26.98
C MET A 167 13.03 -13.57 26.24
N ALA A 168 13.33 -13.81 24.98
CA ALA A 168 12.66 -14.84 24.22
C ALA A 168 13.13 -16.25 24.66
N PRO A 169 12.30 -17.30 24.49
CA PRO A 169 12.65 -18.69 24.85
C PRO A 169 13.99 -19.18 24.28
N GLU A 170 14.29 -18.84 23.02
CA GLU A 170 15.58 -19.16 22.39
C GLU A 170 16.77 -18.47 23.07
N GLN A 171 16.58 -17.22 23.53
CA GLN A 171 17.62 -16.52 24.29
C GLN A 171 17.86 -17.15 25.65
N VAL A 172 16.78 -17.60 26.31
CA VAL A 172 16.90 -18.34 27.59
C VAL A 172 17.61 -19.67 27.41
N ARG A 173 17.45 -20.34 26.24
CA ARG A 173 18.17 -21.59 25.92
C ARG A 173 19.60 -21.38 25.44
N GLY A 174 20.05 -20.12 25.22
CA GLY A 174 21.34 -19.82 24.61
C GLY A 174 21.41 -20.11 23.12
N GLU A 175 20.27 -20.28 22.45
CA GLU A 175 20.16 -20.47 21.01
C GLU A 175 20.33 -19.12 20.28
N PRO A 176 20.70 -19.11 18.97
CA PRO A 176 20.85 -17.88 18.21
C PRO A 176 19.55 -17.07 18.17
N ALA A 177 19.61 -15.83 18.67
CA ALA A 177 18.51 -14.88 18.64
C ALA A 177 18.47 -14.11 17.32
N ASP A 178 17.35 -14.19 16.61
CA ASP A 178 17.06 -13.46 15.38
C ASP A 178 16.03 -12.33 15.61
N GLN A 179 15.52 -11.75 14.54
CA GLN A 179 14.47 -10.71 14.55
C GLN A 179 13.17 -11.15 15.24
N ARG A 180 12.87 -12.44 15.32
CA ARG A 180 11.66 -12.97 15.96
C ARG A 180 11.78 -12.96 17.49
N SER A 181 12.99 -12.87 18.01
CA SER A 181 13.22 -12.62 19.45
C SER A 181 12.75 -11.23 19.86
N ASP A 182 12.94 -10.21 19.01
CA ASP A 182 12.45 -8.86 19.26
C ASP A 182 10.91 -8.79 19.22
N ILE A 183 10.27 -9.61 18.37
CA ILE A 183 8.81 -9.73 18.33
C ILE A 183 8.26 -10.29 19.64
N PHE A 184 8.91 -11.31 20.21
CA PHE A 184 8.54 -11.83 21.52
C PHE A 184 8.69 -10.77 22.63
N ALA A 185 9.82 -10.08 22.63
CA ALA A 185 10.09 -9.00 23.58
C ALA A 185 9.05 -7.86 23.49
N LEU A 186 8.67 -7.47 22.25
CA LEU A 186 7.59 -6.51 22.04
C LEU A 186 6.24 -7.03 22.54
N GLY A 187 5.96 -8.33 22.39
CA GLY A 187 4.80 -8.98 22.99
C GLY A 187 4.78 -8.81 24.52
N CYS A 188 5.91 -9.01 25.20
CA CYS A 188 6.04 -8.80 26.65
C CYS A 188 5.81 -7.33 27.04
N VAL A 189 6.35 -6.39 26.25
CA VAL A 189 6.15 -4.94 26.47
C VAL A 189 4.68 -4.55 26.27
N LEU A 190 4.04 -5.05 25.22
CA LEU A 190 2.62 -4.78 24.97
C LEU A 190 1.74 -5.34 26.09
N TYR A 191 2.02 -6.56 26.55
CA TYR A 191 1.31 -7.16 27.68
C TYR A 191 1.39 -6.26 28.90
N GLU A 192 2.59 -5.78 29.26
CA GLU A 192 2.78 -4.90 30.41
C GLU A 192 2.10 -3.54 30.22
N MET A 193 2.12 -2.97 29.02
CA MET A 193 1.37 -1.74 28.72
C MET A 193 -0.14 -1.89 28.95
N LEU A 194 -0.69 -3.06 28.60
CA LEU A 194 -2.14 -3.32 28.71
C LEU A 194 -2.58 -3.67 30.13
N THR A 195 -1.75 -4.36 30.89
CA THR A 195 -2.13 -4.95 32.20
C THR A 195 -1.50 -4.24 33.39
N GLY A 196 -0.41 -3.50 33.17
CA GLY A 196 0.44 -2.96 34.24
C GLY A 196 1.32 -4.01 34.92
N ALA A 197 1.23 -5.28 34.54
CA ALA A 197 2.00 -6.38 35.06
C ALA A 197 2.91 -7.00 33.97
N ARG A 198 4.07 -7.52 34.35
CA ARG A 198 4.95 -8.22 33.41
C ARG A 198 4.32 -9.54 32.97
N ALA A 199 4.48 -9.91 31.72
CA ALA A 199 3.98 -11.17 31.16
C ALA A 199 4.59 -12.39 31.86
N PHE A 200 5.88 -12.31 32.17
CA PHE A 200 6.64 -13.34 32.87
C PHE A 200 7.38 -12.73 34.06
N ALA A 201 6.94 -13.06 35.26
CA ALA A 201 7.58 -12.62 36.49
C ALA A 201 7.38 -13.66 37.62
N ARG A 202 8.47 -14.04 38.27
CA ARG A 202 8.50 -14.89 39.47
C ARG A 202 9.50 -14.28 40.48
N GLU A 203 9.58 -14.87 41.67
CA GLU A 203 10.45 -14.37 42.73
C GLU A 203 11.94 -14.49 42.34
N THR A 204 12.31 -15.49 41.58
CA THR A 204 13.70 -15.71 41.17
C THR A 204 13.85 -15.60 39.64
N ALA A 205 15.05 -15.28 39.16
CA ALA A 205 15.39 -15.26 37.73
C ALA A 205 15.25 -16.67 37.11
N ALA A 206 15.62 -17.71 37.82
CA ALA A 206 15.50 -19.10 37.33
C ALA A 206 14.05 -19.53 37.13
N GLU A 207 13.16 -19.20 38.06
CA GLU A 207 11.72 -19.45 37.92
C GLU A 207 11.09 -18.63 36.79
N THR A 208 11.53 -17.38 36.60
CA THR A 208 11.09 -16.55 35.49
C THR A 208 11.53 -17.16 34.14
N MET A 209 12.75 -17.66 34.04
CA MET A 209 13.25 -18.39 32.87
C MET A 209 12.42 -19.66 32.59
N ALA A 210 12.14 -20.44 33.66
CA ALA A 210 11.32 -21.65 33.54
C ALA A 210 9.90 -21.32 33.05
N MET A 211 9.31 -20.23 33.55
CA MET A 211 8.01 -19.73 33.09
C MET A 211 8.03 -19.34 31.61
N ILE A 212 9.05 -18.58 31.17
CA ILE A 212 9.23 -18.19 29.75
C ILE A 212 9.29 -19.42 28.84
N LEU A 213 9.93 -20.48 29.27
CA LEU A 213 10.11 -21.70 28.48
C LEU A 213 8.86 -22.58 28.40
N ARG A 214 8.00 -22.58 29.42
CA ARG A 214 6.96 -23.61 29.61
C ARG A 214 5.54 -23.08 29.80
N GLU A 215 5.34 -21.86 30.29
CA GLU A 215 4.03 -21.34 30.69
C GLU A 215 3.61 -20.17 29.79
N ASP A 216 2.31 -20.05 29.56
CA ASP A 216 1.74 -18.87 28.92
C ASP A 216 1.39 -17.83 29.99
N PRO A 217 1.50 -16.52 29.69
CA PRO A 217 1.06 -15.48 30.63
C PRO A 217 -0.45 -15.52 30.79
N PRO A 218 -0.99 -15.04 31.93
CA PRO A 218 -2.43 -14.90 32.11
C PRO A 218 -3.08 -14.11 30.97
N GLU A 219 -4.29 -14.49 30.58
CA GLU A 219 -5.03 -13.77 29.52
C GLU A 219 -5.23 -12.29 29.94
N PRO A 220 -4.91 -11.32 29.07
CA PRO A 220 -5.08 -9.89 29.39
C PRO A 220 -6.52 -9.52 29.78
N SER A 221 -7.52 -10.25 29.26
CA SER A 221 -8.93 -10.06 29.58
C SER A 221 -9.29 -10.42 31.02
N THR A 222 -8.52 -11.25 31.72
CA THR A 222 -8.69 -11.55 33.15
C THR A 222 -8.21 -10.41 34.04
N VAL A 223 -7.29 -9.56 33.50
CA VAL A 223 -6.70 -8.42 34.23
C VAL A 223 -7.36 -7.09 33.78
N SER A 224 -7.79 -6.99 32.50
CA SER A 224 -8.47 -5.83 31.93
C SER A 224 -9.57 -6.26 30.97
N ALA A 225 -10.83 -6.09 31.38
CA ALA A 225 -12.02 -6.50 30.60
C ALA A 225 -12.21 -5.78 29.24
N MET A 226 -11.34 -4.82 28.88
CA MET A 226 -11.47 -3.93 27.73
C MET A 226 -10.54 -4.23 26.56
N VAL A 227 -9.72 -5.28 26.62
CA VAL A 227 -8.79 -5.59 25.51
C VAL A 227 -9.53 -6.28 24.36
N PRO A 228 -9.53 -5.71 23.14
CA PRO A 228 -10.23 -6.30 21.98
C PRO A 228 -9.68 -7.68 21.62
N PRO A 229 -10.51 -8.60 21.11
CA PRO A 229 -10.07 -9.95 20.71
C PRO A 229 -8.98 -9.97 19.63
N SER A 230 -8.95 -8.94 18.77
CA SER A 230 -7.89 -8.76 17.76
C SER A 230 -6.53 -8.52 18.39
N VAL A 231 -6.47 -7.64 19.41
CA VAL A 231 -5.24 -7.33 20.17
C VAL A 231 -4.78 -8.55 20.96
N GLN A 232 -5.72 -9.28 21.58
CA GLN A 232 -5.40 -10.53 22.31
C GLN A 232 -4.77 -11.59 21.39
N ARG A 233 -5.31 -11.76 20.15
CA ARG A 233 -4.74 -12.68 19.17
C ARG A 233 -3.34 -12.26 18.73
N ALA A 234 -3.12 -10.97 18.45
CA ALA A 234 -1.80 -10.47 18.08
C ALA A 234 -0.79 -10.69 19.21
N LEU A 235 -1.17 -10.37 20.43
CA LEU A 235 -0.34 -10.56 21.62
C LEU A 235 0.02 -12.03 21.84
N ARG A 236 -0.95 -12.95 21.75
CA ARG A 236 -0.72 -14.40 21.90
C ARG A 236 0.27 -14.88 20.85
N ARG A 237 0.12 -14.45 19.58
CA ARG A 237 1.04 -14.82 18.51
C ARG A 237 2.46 -14.27 18.71
N CYS A 238 2.63 -13.09 19.30
CA CYS A 238 3.96 -12.61 19.68
C CYS A 238 4.63 -13.51 20.72
N LEU A 239 3.87 -14.02 21.69
CA LEU A 239 4.35 -14.77 22.85
C LEU A 239 4.45 -16.27 22.64
N GLU A 240 4.27 -16.76 21.38
CA GLU A 240 4.50 -18.15 21.02
C GLU A 240 5.92 -18.61 21.35
N LYS A 241 6.03 -19.84 21.87
CA LYS A 241 7.32 -20.34 22.36
C LYS A 241 8.28 -20.68 21.23
N ARG A 242 7.76 -21.09 20.09
CA ARG A 242 8.53 -21.41 18.89
C ARG A 242 8.62 -20.16 18.00
N PRO A 243 9.82 -19.70 17.61
CA PRO A 243 9.96 -18.53 16.75
C PRO A 243 9.16 -18.60 15.44
N GLN A 244 8.99 -19.81 14.87
CA GLN A 244 8.28 -20.02 13.60
C GLN A 244 6.76 -19.82 13.70
N GLU A 245 6.20 -19.88 14.92
CA GLU A 245 4.77 -19.71 15.19
C GLU A 245 4.42 -18.23 15.43
N ARG A 246 5.42 -17.36 15.61
CA ARG A 246 5.28 -15.90 15.77
C ARG A 246 4.98 -15.22 14.44
N PHE A 247 4.91 -13.90 14.44
CA PHE A 247 4.93 -13.11 13.20
C PHE A 247 6.26 -13.31 12.47
N GLU A 248 6.21 -13.35 11.14
CA GLU A 248 7.43 -13.49 10.34
C GLU A 248 8.29 -12.23 10.39
N SER A 249 7.65 -11.06 10.45
CA SER A 249 8.33 -9.77 10.53
C SER A 249 7.67 -8.83 11.56
N ALA A 250 8.45 -7.88 12.07
CA ALA A 250 7.93 -6.80 12.89
C ALA A 250 6.97 -5.88 12.10
N ARG A 251 7.07 -5.84 10.78
CA ARG A 251 6.16 -5.12 9.89
C ARG A 251 4.75 -5.72 9.91
N ASP A 252 4.64 -7.06 9.86
CA ASP A 252 3.36 -7.76 9.96
C ASP A 252 2.70 -7.54 11.31
N LEU A 253 3.51 -7.50 12.38
CA LEU A 253 3.03 -7.18 13.72
C LEU A 253 2.51 -5.74 13.80
N ALA A 254 3.25 -4.75 13.26
CA ALA A 254 2.81 -3.36 13.23
C ALA A 254 1.45 -3.23 12.56
N PHE A 255 1.29 -3.85 11.42
CA PHE A 255 0.03 -3.87 10.68
C PHE A 255 -1.12 -4.52 11.48
N ALA A 256 -0.89 -5.69 12.09
CA ALA A 256 -1.91 -6.37 12.88
C ALA A 256 -2.39 -5.54 14.07
N LEU A 257 -1.49 -4.77 14.69
CA LEU A 257 -1.81 -3.87 15.79
C LEU A 257 -2.62 -2.65 15.33
N GLU A 258 -2.24 -2.01 14.22
CA GLU A 258 -2.93 -0.86 13.65
C GLU A 258 -4.37 -1.22 13.25
N SER A 259 -4.55 -2.34 12.57
CA SER A 259 -5.88 -2.85 12.18
C SER A 259 -6.80 -3.16 13.39
N SER A 260 -6.21 -3.35 14.57
CA SER A 260 -6.96 -3.64 15.79
C SER A 260 -7.58 -2.39 16.45
N VAL A 261 -7.06 -1.21 16.17
CA VAL A 261 -7.55 0.07 16.71
C VAL A 261 -8.79 0.54 15.96
N ASP A 262 -8.83 0.34 14.64
CA ASP A 262 -9.92 0.83 13.78
C ASP A 262 -11.23 0.05 13.98
N SER A 263 -11.15 -1.22 14.38
CA SER A 263 -12.34 -2.04 14.67
C SER A 263 -13.08 -1.67 15.95
N SER A 264 -12.51 -0.86 16.84
CA SER A 264 -13.12 -0.49 18.12
C SER A 264 -14.04 0.74 18.06
N THR A 265 -14.02 1.52 16.99
CA THR A 265 -14.88 2.72 16.82
C THR A 265 -16.26 2.44 16.24
N ALA A 266 -16.53 1.23 15.75
CA ALA A 266 -17.80 0.87 15.13
C ALA A 266 -18.87 0.28 16.11
N SER A 267 -18.58 0.16 17.41
CA SER A 267 -19.47 -0.48 18.40
C SER A 267 -19.80 0.39 19.62
N SER A 268 -20.23 1.62 19.39
CA SER A 268 -20.78 2.47 20.48
C SER A 268 -22.05 3.18 20.05
N ALA A 269 -23.04 2.40 19.63
CA ALA A 269 -24.44 2.86 19.70
C ALA A 269 -25.04 2.34 21.02
N ALA A 270 -25.12 3.22 22.00
CA ALA A 270 -25.69 2.94 23.30
C ALA A 270 -27.18 2.59 23.19
N VAL A 271 -27.50 1.35 23.49
CA VAL A 271 -28.90 0.95 23.79
C VAL A 271 -29.11 1.07 25.30
N LEU A 272 -29.93 2.00 25.71
CA LEU A 272 -30.42 2.12 27.09
C LEU A 272 -31.26 0.89 27.45
N PRO A 273 -31.08 0.25 28.60
CA PRO A 273 -31.88 -0.90 28.99
C PRO A 273 -33.26 -0.46 29.55
N PRO A 274 -34.35 -1.12 29.16
CA PRO A 274 -35.64 -0.92 29.82
C PRO A 274 -35.66 -1.59 31.21
N ARG A 275 -36.23 -0.89 32.18
CA ARG A 275 -36.52 -1.41 33.53
C ARG A 275 -37.41 -2.64 33.45
N ARG A 276 -36.95 -3.75 34.04
CA ARG A 276 -37.70 -5.03 34.05
C ARG A 276 -38.22 -5.37 35.43
N ASP A 277 -39.50 -5.67 35.48
CA ASP A 277 -40.21 -6.24 36.64
C ASP A 277 -39.79 -7.69 36.92
N ARG A 278 -39.64 -7.99 38.21
CA ARG A 278 -38.97 -9.17 38.75
C ARG A 278 -39.88 -10.46 38.81
N ARG A 279 -41.05 -10.51 38.16
CA ARG A 279 -42.03 -11.59 38.32
C ARG A 279 -41.91 -12.79 37.38
N TRP A 280 -41.02 -12.77 36.38
CA TRP A 280 -40.86 -13.86 35.40
C TRP A 280 -39.64 -14.78 35.62
N LEU A 281 -38.85 -14.54 36.66
CA LEU A 281 -37.63 -15.32 36.96
C LEU A 281 -37.94 -16.77 37.42
N VAL A 282 -39.11 -17.03 37.95
CA VAL A 282 -39.53 -18.38 38.40
C VAL A 282 -39.95 -19.27 37.24
N GLY A 283 -40.53 -18.72 36.18
CA GLY A 283 -40.91 -19.47 34.97
C GLY A 283 -39.71 -19.84 34.06
N ALA A 284 -38.63 -19.00 34.06
CA ALA A 284 -37.46 -19.22 33.22
C ALA A 284 -36.58 -20.37 33.72
N ILE A 285 -36.48 -20.58 35.03
CA ILE A 285 -35.67 -21.69 35.60
C ILE A 285 -36.33 -23.06 35.30
N ALA A 286 -37.65 -23.18 35.31
CA ALA A 286 -38.34 -24.41 34.95
C ALA A 286 -38.22 -24.75 33.45
N ALA A 287 -38.20 -23.73 32.58
CA ALA A 287 -38.02 -23.94 31.14
C ALA A 287 -36.61 -24.33 30.74
N VAL A 288 -35.58 -23.77 31.43
CA VAL A 288 -34.16 -24.09 31.18
C VAL A 288 -33.80 -25.49 31.65
N THR A 289 -34.34 -25.96 32.78
CA THR A 289 -34.10 -27.34 33.24
C THR A 289 -34.78 -28.40 32.34
N LEU A 290 -36.01 -28.11 31.87
CA LEU A 290 -36.68 -28.99 30.92
C LEU A 290 -35.98 -29.02 29.55
N GLY A 291 -35.53 -27.87 29.07
CA GLY A 291 -34.73 -27.74 27.84
C GLY A 291 -33.37 -28.47 27.92
N ALA A 292 -32.69 -28.43 29.06
CA ALA A 292 -31.44 -29.14 29.29
C ALA A 292 -31.61 -30.66 29.30
N VAL A 293 -32.70 -31.15 29.92
CA VAL A 293 -32.99 -32.59 29.96
C VAL A 293 -33.36 -33.10 28.55
N LEU A 294 -34.18 -32.36 27.81
CA LEU A 294 -34.54 -32.71 26.43
C LEU A 294 -33.33 -32.59 25.46
N GLY A 295 -32.46 -31.64 25.71
CA GLY A 295 -31.21 -31.44 24.94
C GLY A 295 -30.21 -32.62 25.13
N VAL A 296 -30.06 -33.10 26.36
CA VAL A 296 -29.20 -34.26 26.66
C VAL A 296 -29.79 -35.58 26.09
N ILE A 297 -31.12 -35.75 26.12
CA ILE A 297 -31.78 -36.88 25.50
C ILE A 297 -31.66 -36.80 23.96
N GLY A 298 -31.86 -35.62 23.35
CA GLY A 298 -31.67 -35.39 21.93
C GLY A 298 -30.23 -35.63 21.47
N ALA A 299 -29.24 -35.17 22.22
CA ALA A 299 -27.83 -35.40 21.94
C ALA A 299 -27.40 -36.87 22.02
N ARG A 300 -28.03 -37.68 22.90
CA ARG A 300 -27.77 -39.13 22.96
C ARG A 300 -28.50 -39.92 21.88
N LEU A 301 -29.61 -39.44 21.35
CA LEU A 301 -30.33 -40.08 20.25
C LEU A 301 -29.81 -39.73 18.85
N LEU A 302 -29.13 -38.60 18.72
CA LEU A 302 -28.52 -38.09 17.47
C LEU A 302 -27.01 -38.29 17.39
N GLY A 303 -26.40 -38.94 18.40
CA GLY A 303 -24.96 -39.15 18.48
C GLY A 303 -24.42 -40.16 17.47
N ARG A 304 -24.32 -39.75 16.21
CA ARG A 304 -23.26 -40.22 15.33
C ARG A 304 -22.01 -39.41 15.62
N PRO A 305 -20.84 -40.02 15.81
CA PRO A 305 -19.61 -39.29 15.94
C PRO A 305 -19.36 -38.56 14.61
N SER A 306 -19.64 -37.25 14.61
CA SER A 306 -19.04 -36.38 13.60
C SER A 306 -17.54 -36.44 13.83
N THR A 307 -16.83 -37.18 13.02
CA THR A 307 -15.38 -36.97 12.85
C THR A 307 -15.21 -35.49 12.54
N SER A 308 -14.65 -34.75 13.50
CA SER A 308 -14.11 -33.40 13.30
C SER A 308 -13.00 -33.55 12.25
N GLY A 309 -13.39 -33.52 10.98
CA GLY A 309 -12.47 -33.29 9.91
C GLY A 309 -11.87 -31.90 10.16
N THR A 310 -10.59 -31.85 10.56
CA THR A 310 -9.76 -30.66 10.43
C THR A 310 -10.03 -30.10 9.03
N SER A 311 -10.64 -28.92 8.95
CA SER A 311 -10.76 -28.21 7.67
C SER A 311 -9.35 -28.14 7.09
N PRO A 312 -9.11 -28.59 5.86
CA PRO A 312 -7.78 -28.54 5.29
C PRO A 312 -7.33 -27.08 5.30
N GLN A 313 -6.23 -26.82 6.00
CA GLN A 313 -5.61 -25.51 6.06
C GLN A 313 -5.16 -25.13 4.65
N ALA A 314 -5.46 -23.92 4.18
CA ALA A 314 -5.06 -23.48 2.86
C ALA A 314 -3.53 -23.56 2.73
N GLN A 315 -3.05 -24.21 1.68
CA GLN A 315 -1.61 -24.38 1.41
C GLN A 315 -1.22 -23.47 0.25
N PHE A 316 -0.26 -22.59 0.50
CA PHE A 316 0.29 -21.66 -0.48
C PHE A 316 1.61 -22.21 -1.02
N LEU A 317 1.66 -22.44 -2.33
CA LEU A 317 2.88 -22.78 -3.05
C LEU A 317 3.32 -21.60 -3.89
N ARG A 318 4.43 -20.96 -3.53
CA ARG A 318 5.01 -19.87 -4.30
C ARG A 318 5.72 -20.40 -5.54
N LEU A 319 5.43 -19.79 -6.70
CA LEU A 319 5.95 -20.22 -8.00
C LEU A 319 7.01 -19.30 -8.58
N THR A 320 7.08 -18.04 -8.13
CA THR A 320 7.99 -17.04 -8.70
C THR A 320 8.88 -16.44 -7.62
N PHE A 321 10.16 -16.17 -7.98
CA PHE A 321 11.18 -15.70 -7.04
C PHE A 321 11.97 -14.50 -7.59
N ASP A 322 11.83 -14.18 -8.87
CA ASP A 322 12.44 -13.00 -9.47
C ASP A 322 11.73 -11.70 -9.06
N LYS A 323 12.47 -10.60 -9.06
CA LYS A 323 12.00 -9.27 -8.69
C LYS A 323 11.38 -8.58 -9.91
N GLY A 324 10.10 -8.25 -9.84
CA GLY A 324 9.38 -7.59 -10.93
C GLY A 324 7.86 -7.66 -10.79
N THR A 325 7.16 -7.35 -11.86
CA THR A 325 5.70 -7.29 -11.89
C THR A 325 5.13 -8.45 -12.69
N ILE A 326 4.12 -9.14 -12.12
CA ILE A 326 3.30 -10.12 -12.82
C ILE A 326 1.97 -9.45 -13.16
N ARG A 327 1.56 -9.53 -14.44
CA ARG A 327 0.32 -8.89 -14.91
C ARG A 327 -0.84 -9.86 -14.92
N ASP A 328 -0.66 -10.98 -15.55
CA ASP A 328 -1.70 -11.98 -15.81
C ASP A 328 -1.12 -13.37 -15.66
N ALA A 329 -1.95 -14.33 -15.29
CA ALA A 329 -1.57 -15.74 -15.27
C ALA A 329 -2.81 -16.64 -15.46
N ARG A 330 -2.62 -17.78 -16.11
CA ARG A 330 -3.66 -18.76 -16.39
C ARG A 330 -3.10 -20.17 -16.26
N PHE A 331 -3.92 -21.10 -15.78
CA PHE A 331 -3.61 -22.50 -15.91
C PHE A 331 -3.65 -22.94 -17.37
N THR A 332 -2.79 -23.89 -17.73
CA THR A 332 -2.96 -24.67 -18.97
C THR A 332 -4.20 -25.56 -18.86
N PRO A 333 -4.81 -25.99 -19.97
CA PRO A 333 -6.06 -26.77 -19.95
C PRO A 333 -5.97 -28.07 -19.14
N ASP A 334 -4.78 -28.67 -19.05
CA ASP A 334 -4.49 -29.86 -18.26
C ASP A 334 -4.25 -29.56 -16.77
N GLY A 335 -4.16 -28.29 -16.40
CA GLY A 335 -3.88 -27.82 -15.04
C GLY A 335 -2.45 -28.13 -14.52
N GLN A 336 -1.55 -28.66 -15.38
CA GLN A 336 -0.21 -29.07 -14.96
C GLN A 336 0.80 -27.93 -15.02
N SER A 337 0.53 -26.91 -15.82
CA SER A 337 1.39 -25.74 -15.97
C SER A 337 0.59 -24.45 -15.84
N ILE A 338 1.31 -23.35 -15.69
CA ILE A 338 0.77 -22.00 -15.64
C ILE A 338 1.54 -21.17 -16.64
N ILE A 339 0.80 -20.41 -17.45
CA ILE A 339 1.36 -19.39 -18.35
C ILE A 339 1.13 -18.05 -17.66
N TYR A 340 2.17 -17.22 -17.57
CA TYR A 340 2.04 -15.91 -16.97
C TYR A 340 2.87 -14.85 -17.70
N GLY A 341 2.41 -13.62 -17.66
CA GLY A 341 3.09 -12.44 -18.18
C GLY A 341 3.84 -11.71 -17.08
N ALA A 342 5.15 -11.53 -17.22
CA ALA A 342 5.97 -10.85 -16.22
C ALA A 342 7.03 -9.93 -16.84
N ALA A 343 7.31 -8.83 -16.14
CA ALA A 343 8.39 -7.89 -16.40
C ALA A 343 9.42 -8.01 -15.26
N TRP A 344 10.44 -8.86 -15.46
CA TRP A 344 11.47 -9.13 -14.48
C TRP A 344 12.63 -8.13 -14.62
N LYS A 345 13.14 -7.63 -13.47
CA LYS A 345 14.35 -6.80 -13.40
C LYS A 345 14.33 -5.58 -14.34
N GLY A 346 13.13 -5.00 -14.54
CA GLY A 346 12.93 -3.86 -15.43
C GLY A 346 12.97 -4.18 -16.92
N GLN A 347 12.99 -5.46 -17.29
CA GLN A 347 12.90 -5.88 -18.70
C GLN A 347 11.46 -5.74 -19.22
N PRO A 348 11.25 -5.66 -20.52
CA PRO A 348 9.92 -5.67 -21.11
C PRO A 348 9.09 -6.88 -20.71
N LEU A 349 7.76 -6.72 -20.71
CA LEU A 349 6.82 -7.80 -20.42
C LEU A 349 7.00 -8.97 -21.38
N LYS A 350 7.23 -10.16 -20.83
CA LYS A 350 7.36 -11.43 -21.58
C LYS A 350 6.44 -12.47 -20.99
N LEU A 351 6.13 -13.49 -21.80
CA LEU A 351 5.37 -14.64 -21.35
C LEU A 351 6.32 -15.74 -20.90
N PHE A 352 5.95 -16.37 -19.79
CA PHE A 352 6.67 -17.48 -19.17
C PHE A 352 5.72 -18.64 -18.94
N MET A 353 6.31 -19.82 -18.82
CA MET A 353 5.59 -21.04 -18.38
C MET A 353 6.31 -21.64 -17.17
N VAL A 354 5.55 -22.02 -16.17
CA VAL A 354 6.02 -22.70 -14.98
C VAL A 354 5.14 -23.91 -14.70
N ARG A 355 5.73 -25.03 -14.29
CA ARG A 355 4.97 -26.20 -13.85
C ARG A 355 4.44 -25.99 -12.43
N THR A 356 3.28 -26.58 -12.12
CA THR A 356 2.70 -26.49 -10.78
C THR A 356 3.44 -27.31 -9.71
N ASP A 357 4.33 -28.22 -10.12
CA ASP A 357 5.17 -29.07 -9.27
C ASP A 357 6.64 -28.66 -9.21
N SER A 358 7.05 -27.64 -9.95
CA SER A 358 8.43 -27.15 -10.01
C SER A 358 8.45 -25.64 -10.13
N PRO A 359 9.28 -24.92 -9.38
CA PRO A 359 9.42 -23.46 -9.48
C PRO A 359 10.27 -23.02 -10.68
N GLU A 360 10.76 -23.93 -11.51
CA GLU A 360 11.53 -23.59 -12.69
C GLU A 360 10.65 -22.98 -13.77
N SER A 361 10.93 -21.72 -14.10
CA SER A 361 10.17 -20.93 -15.06
C SER A 361 10.97 -20.73 -16.35
N ALA A 362 10.33 -21.00 -17.49
CA ALA A 362 10.94 -20.84 -18.80
C ALA A 362 10.20 -19.77 -19.64
N PRO A 363 10.92 -18.87 -20.32
CA PRO A 363 10.30 -17.92 -21.24
C PRO A 363 9.73 -18.65 -22.46
N LEU A 364 8.56 -18.21 -22.92
CA LEU A 364 8.00 -18.66 -24.18
C LEU A 364 8.68 -17.96 -25.37
N SER A 365 8.86 -18.67 -26.46
CA SER A 365 9.42 -18.14 -27.71
C SER A 365 8.39 -17.30 -28.49
N LEU A 366 7.88 -16.26 -27.84
CA LEU A 366 6.88 -15.31 -28.35
C LEU A 366 7.41 -13.88 -28.29
N PRO A 367 6.91 -12.95 -29.12
CA PRO A 367 7.21 -11.54 -28.99
C PRO A 367 6.83 -11.04 -27.60
N ASN A 368 7.31 -9.83 -27.22
CA ASN A 368 6.83 -9.15 -26.03
C ASN A 368 5.32 -8.95 -26.14
N ALA A 369 4.58 -9.58 -25.23
CA ALA A 369 3.14 -9.61 -25.25
C ALA A 369 2.55 -9.71 -23.84
N ARG A 370 1.33 -9.22 -23.65
CA ARG A 370 0.51 -9.47 -22.48
C ARG A 370 -0.36 -10.73 -22.72
N LEU A 371 -0.47 -11.61 -21.73
CA LEU A 371 -1.41 -12.72 -21.75
C LEU A 371 -2.81 -12.19 -21.43
N LEU A 372 -3.79 -12.49 -22.25
CA LEU A 372 -5.20 -12.19 -21.98
C LEU A 372 -5.94 -13.46 -21.52
N SER A 373 -5.87 -14.53 -22.30
CA SER A 373 -6.57 -15.78 -21.98
C SER A 373 -5.90 -16.99 -22.64
N VAL A 374 -6.26 -18.19 -22.16
CA VAL A 374 -5.84 -19.50 -22.71
C VAL A 374 -7.08 -20.32 -23.03
N SER A 375 -7.23 -20.77 -24.26
CA SER A 375 -8.34 -21.62 -24.68
C SER A 375 -8.21 -23.06 -24.16
N ARG A 376 -9.29 -23.84 -24.16
CA ARG A 376 -9.25 -25.28 -23.82
C ARG A 376 -8.36 -26.13 -24.74
N SER A 377 -8.10 -25.66 -25.96
CA SER A 377 -7.15 -26.29 -26.89
C SER A 377 -5.70 -25.87 -26.68
N GLY A 378 -5.42 -24.97 -25.73
CA GLY A 378 -4.10 -24.41 -25.48
C GLY A 378 -3.71 -23.26 -26.41
N GLU A 379 -4.63 -22.69 -27.17
CA GLU A 379 -4.38 -21.48 -27.95
C GLU A 379 -4.39 -20.25 -27.04
N LEU A 380 -3.43 -19.37 -27.24
CA LEU A 380 -3.26 -18.14 -26.45
C LEU A 380 -3.97 -16.96 -27.13
N ALA A 381 -4.72 -16.19 -26.36
CA ALA A 381 -5.08 -14.81 -26.69
C ALA A 381 -4.04 -13.89 -26.06
N ILE A 382 -3.32 -13.13 -26.87
CA ILE A 382 -2.24 -12.22 -26.42
C ILE A 382 -2.46 -10.83 -26.97
N SER A 383 -1.98 -9.82 -26.25
CA SER A 383 -1.96 -8.43 -26.71
C SER A 383 -0.53 -8.04 -27.07
N LEU A 384 -0.33 -7.67 -28.33
CA LEU A 384 0.94 -7.20 -28.91
C LEU A 384 1.01 -5.67 -28.85
N GLY A 385 2.21 -5.12 -28.66
CA GLY A 385 2.41 -3.67 -28.62
C GLY A 385 1.64 -3.01 -27.47
N HIS A 386 1.37 -3.75 -26.40
CA HIS A 386 0.54 -3.27 -25.31
C HIS A 386 1.19 -2.08 -24.61
N THR A 387 0.49 -0.95 -24.61
CA THR A 387 0.87 0.27 -23.90
C THR A 387 0.06 0.39 -22.62
N PHE A 388 0.70 0.79 -21.53
CA PHE A 388 0.04 0.94 -20.24
C PHE A 388 -0.16 2.42 -19.91
N GLU A 389 -1.39 2.82 -19.63
CA GLU A 389 -1.74 4.09 -19.01
C GLU A 389 -2.20 3.83 -17.58
N GLY A 390 -1.33 4.09 -16.61
CA GLY A 390 -1.63 3.76 -15.20
C GLY A 390 -1.88 2.27 -14.99
N TRP A 391 -3.10 1.92 -14.61
CA TRP A 391 -3.56 0.54 -14.41
C TRP A 391 -4.11 -0.09 -15.69
N MET A 392 -4.43 0.73 -16.65
CA MET A 392 -5.08 0.36 -17.90
C MET A 392 -4.05 0.24 -19.02
N GLY A 393 -4.41 -0.47 -20.06
CA GLY A 393 -3.59 -0.55 -21.25
C GLY A 393 -4.37 -1.20 -22.38
N GLU A 394 -3.95 -0.95 -23.59
CA GLU A 394 -4.52 -1.54 -24.78
C GLU A 394 -3.42 -1.97 -25.76
N GLY A 395 -3.76 -2.83 -26.68
CA GLY A 395 -2.85 -3.31 -27.70
C GLY A 395 -3.59 -4.05 -28.81
N THR A 396 -2.83 -4.71 -29.66
CA THR A 396 -3.36 -5.51 -30.74
C THR A 396 -3.60 -6.94 -30.27
N LEU A 397 -4.86 -7.39 -30.25
CA LEU A 397 -5.23 -8.78 -29.94
C LEU A 397 -4.73 -9.70 -31.04
N ALA A 398 -4.01 -10.73 -30.67
CA ALA A 398 -3.56 -11.78 -31.57
C ALA A 398 -3.75 -13.18 -30.92
N ARG A 399 -3.91 -14.18 -31.78
CA ARG A 399 -3.98 -15.60 -31.40
C ARG A 399 -2.62 -16.25 -31.70
N SER A 400 -2.14 -17.10 -30.79
CA SER A 400 -0.89 -17.85 -30.95
C SER A 400 -0.97 -19.21 -30.29
N SER A 401 -0.16 -20.15 -30.73
CA SER A 401 -0.03 -21.44 -30.05
C SER A 401 1.03 -21.40 -28.96
N LEU A 402 0.91 -22.29 -27.97
CA LEU A 402 1.93 -22.49 -26.94
C LEU A 402 3.31 -22.86 -27.52
N LEU A 403 3.33 -23.46 -28.69
CA LEU A 403 4.56 -23.88 -29.37
C LEU A 403 5.28 -22.74 -30.11
N GLY A 404 4.79 -21.49 -29.99
CA GLY A 404 5.49 -20.32 -30.56
C GLY A 404 5.25 -20.08 -32.04
N SER A 405 4.06 -20.39 -32.58
CA SER A 405 3.67 -19.97 -33.94
C SER A 405 3.60 -18.43 -34.03
N ALA A 406 3.83 -17.89 -35.23
CA ALA A 406 3.67 -16.46 -35.48
C ALA A 406 2.26 -15.98 -35.03
N PRO A 407 2.14 -14.94 -34.23
CA PRO A 407 0.85 -14.44 -33.77
C PRO A 407 -0.03 -13.99 -34.96
N ARG A 408 -1.30 -14.40 -34.94
CA ARG A 408 -2.31 -14.00 -35.93
C ARG A 408 -3.17 -12.90 -35.35
N VAL A 409 -3.10 -11.70 -35.92
CA VAL A 409 -3.88 -10.53 -35.48
C VAL A 409 -5.39 -10.78 -35.64
N VAL A 410 -6.17 -10.36 -34.64
CA VAL A 410 -7.63 -10.49 -34.60
C VAL A 410 -8.32 -9.12 -34.60
N ALA A 411 -7.86 -8.20 -33.70
CA ALA A 411 -8.44 -6.86 -33.55
C ALA A 411 -7.42 -5.89 -32.95
N GLU A 412 -7.58 -4.62 -33.23
CA GLU A 412 -6.79 -3.53 -32.68
C GLU A 412 -7.53 -2.84 -31.52
N HIS A 413 -6.80 -2.08 -30.70
CA HIS A 413 -7.32 -1.34 -29.57
C HIS A 413 -8.09 -2.20 -28.55
N VAL A 414 -7.55 -3.40 -28.28
CA VAL A 414 -8.14 -4.35 -27.35
C VAL A 414 -7.48 -4.21 -25.97
N ARG A 415 -8.32 -4.06 -24.95
CA ARG A 415 -7.92 -4.02 -23.56
C ARG A 415 -7.89 -5.39 -22.91
N GLU A 416 -8.99 -6.12 -23.01
CA GLU A 416 -9.20 -7.44 -22.40
C GLU A 416 -9.79 -8.40 -23.44
N ALA A 417 -9.48 -9.68 -23.30
CA ALA A 417 -10.15 -10.73 -24.04
C ALA A 417 -10.20 -12.02 -23.23
N ASP A 418 -11.28 -12.78 -23.39
CA ASP A 418 -11.41 -14.11 -22.80
C ASP A 418 -12.05 -15.09 -23.79
N TRP A 419 -11.57 -16.34 -23.79
CA TRP A 419 -12.10 -17.39 -24.66
C TRP A 419 -13.46 -17.90 -24.17
N ALA A 420 -14.39 -18.06 -25.10
CA ALA A 420 -15.58 -18.84 -24.84
C ALA A 420 -15.18 -20.27 -24.42
N PRO A 421 -15.89 -20.92 -23.51
CA PRO A 421 -15.50 -22.23 -22.96
C PRO A 421 -15.42 -23.35 -24.00
N ASP A 422 -16.12 -23.23 -25.12
CA ASP A 422 -16.04 -24.16 -26.26
C ASP A 422 -14.83 -23.88 -27.19
N GLY A 423 -14.11 -22.77 -26.96
CA GLY A 423 -12.97 -22.35 -27.75
C GLY A 423 -13.33 -21.80 -29.13
N SER A 424 -14.60 -21.49 -29.38
CA SER A 424 -15.07 -21.04 -30.71
C SER A 424 -14.67 -19.62 -31.03
N ASP A 425 -14.81 -18.69 -30.03
CA ASP A 425 -14.61 -17.25 -30.24
C ASP A 425 -14.13 -16.57 -28.95
N LEU A 426 -13.82 -15.27 -29.03
CA LEU A 426 -13.34 -14.43 -27.96
C LEU A 426 -14.37 -13.35 -27.62
N ALA A 427 -14.66 -13.18 -26.31
CA ALA A 427 -15.19 -11.92 -25.82
C ALA A 427 -14.07 -10.90 -25.74
N VAL A 428 -14.35 -9.66 -26.14
CA VAL A 428 -13.35 -8.62 -26.30
C VAL A 428 -13.84 -7.33 -25.65
N VAL A 429 -12.98 -6.68 -24.89
CA VAL A 429 -13.19 -5.30 -24.43
C VAL A 429 -12.32 -4.40 -25.27
N ARG A 430 -12.93 -3.42 -25.90
CA ARG A 430 -12.21 -2.41 -26.68
C ARG A 430 -12.82 -1.03 -26.52
N ARG A 431 -11.99 -0.01 -26.70
CA ARG A 431 -12.43 1.36 -26.73
C ARG A 431 -12.93 1.71 -28.14
N ALA A 432 -14.12 2.28 -28.21
CA ALA A 432 -14.69 2.82 -29.44
C ALA A 432 -15.37 4.15 -29.13
N ASP A 433 -14.89 5.21 -29.74
CA ASP A 433 -15.27 6.59 -29.43
C ASP A 433 -14.96 6.96 -27.96
N ALA A 434 -15.97 7.42 -27.21
CA ALA A 434 -15.87 7.77 -25.80
C ALA A 434 -16.27 6.62 -24.86
N PHE A 435 -16.54 5.43 -25.37
CA PHE A 435 -17.08 4.31 -24.60
C PHE A 435 -16.17 3.10 -24.66
N GLU A 436 -16.09 2.35 -23.59
CA GLU A 436 -15.62 0.98 -23.62
C GLU A 436 -16.78 0.03 -23.89
N ARG A 437 -16.53 -0.94 -24.74
CA ARG A 437 -17.52 -1.92 -25.19
C ARG A 437 -17.03 -3.33 -24.91
N LEU A 438 -17.86 -4.11 -24.23
CA LEU A 438 -17.72 -5.56 -24.14
C LEU A 438 -18.51 -6.18 -25.29
N GLU A 439 -17.81 -6.86 -26.20
CA GLU A 439 -18.38 -7.45 -27.41
C GLU A 439 -18.26 -8.98 -27.38
N PHE A 440 -19.34 -9.67 -27.77
CA PHE A 440 -19.32 -11.11 -28.03
C PHE A 440 -20.51 -11.55 -28.91
N PRO A 441 -20.23 -12.23 -30.04
CA PRO A 441 -18.93 -12.30 -30.72
C PRO A 441 -18.44 -10.92 -31.15
N LEU A 442 -17.19 -10.84 -31.59
CA LEU A 442 -16.59 -9.58 -32.00
C LEU A 442 -17.51 -8.79 -32.95
N GLY A 443 -17.80 -7.53 -32.64
CA GLY A 443 -18.74 -6.65 -33.34
C GLY A 443 -20.16 -6.63 -32.77
N LYS A 444 -20.55 -7.58 -31.89
CA LYS A 444 -21.83 -7.55 -31.20
C LYS A 444 -21.61 -7.00 -29.76
N VAL A 445 -22.07 -5.77 -29.52
CA VAL A 445 -21.96 -5.12 -28.23
C VAL A 445 -22.95 -5.74 -27.24
N LEU A 446 -22.45 -6.29 -26.13
CA LEU A 446 -23.26 -6.79 -25.02
C LEU A 446 -23.42 -5.72 -23.92
N TYR A 447 -22.38 -4.92 -23.70
CA TYR A 447 -22.38 -3.85 -22.68
C TYR A 447 -21.44 -2.71 -23.11
N GLN A 448 -21.78 -1.48 -22.72
CA GLN A 448 -20.90 -0.31 -22.89
C GLN A 448 -20.94 0.62 -21.68
N THR A 449 -19.83 1.29 -21.40
CA THR A 449 -19.68 2.24 -20.30
C THR A 449 -18.82 3.43 -20.72
N SER A 450 -19.06 4.60 -20.11
CA SER A 450 -18.14 5.76 -20.21
C SER A 450 -16.93 5.64 -19.27
N GLY A 451 -16.98 4.71 -18.28
CA GLY A 451 -15.87 4.31 -17.46
C GLY A 451 -14.99 3.29 -18.16
N TYR A 452 -14.62 2.19 -17.47
CA TYR A 452 -13.90 1.10 -18.12
C TYR A 452 -14.30 -0.29 -17.56
N ILE A 453 -13.90 -1.33 -18.29
CA ILE A 453 -14.23 -2.73 -18.01
C ILE A 453 -12.92 -3.50 -17.87
N SER A 454 -12.75 -4.25 -16.77
CA SER A 454 -11.57 -5.09 -16.58
C SER A 454 -11.91 -6.53 -16.17
N ASP A 455 -10.92 -7.41 -16.25
CA ASP A 455 -10.94 -8.78 -15.72
C ASP A 455 -12.14 -9.62 -16.24
N ILE A 456 -12.44 -9.53 -17.53
CA ILE A 456 -13.55 -10.30 -18.10
C ILE A 456 -13.31 -11.80 -18.02
N ARG A 457 -14.34 -12.58 -17.69
CA ARG A 457 -14.30 -14.07 -17.61
C ARG A 457 -15.61 -14.69 -18.00
N PHE A 458 -15.55 -15.62 -18.94
CA PHE A 458 -16.70 -16.49 -19.23
C PHE A 458 -17.03 -17.39 -18.07
N SER A 459 -18.33 -17.58 -17.82
CA SER A 459 -18.81 -18.66 -16.97
C SER A 459 -18.40 -20.04 -17.56
N PRO A 460 -18.20 -21.06 -16.74
CA PRO A 460 -17.89 -22.41 -17.23
C PRO A 460 -18.93 -22.97 -18.22
N SER A 461 -20.16 -22.50 -18.12
CA SER A 461 -21.28 -22.84 -19.04
C SER A 461 -21.32 -22.01 -20.33
N GLY A 462 -20.56 -20.89 -20.42
CA GLY A 462 -20.55 -20.00 -21.57
C GLY A 462 -21.78 -19.11 -21.73
N ASP A 463 -22.71 -19.14 -20.77
CA ASP A 463 -23.96 -18.37 -20.84
C ASP A 463 -23.79 -16.91 -20.37
N ARG A 464 -22.71 -16.60 -19.69
CA ARG A 464 -22.45 -15.26 -19.09
C ARG A 464 -20.99 -14.90 -19.10
N ILE A 465 -20.73 -13.59 -19.03
CA ILE A 465 -19.41 -13.01 -18.84
C ILE A 465 -19.44 -12.22 -17.52
N ALA A 466 -18.55 -12.54 -16.59
CA ALA A 466 -18.28 -11.73 -15.40
C ALA A 466 -17.22 -10.68 -15.69
N PHE A 467 -17.31 -9.53 -15.06
CA PHE A 467 -16.34 -8.44 -15.25
C PHE A 467 -16.36 -7.48 -14.05
N ALA A 468 -15.29 -6.72 -13.90
CA ALA A 468 -15.27 -5.55 -13.06
C ALA A 468 -15.72 -4.34 -13.88
N ASP A 469 -16.74 -3.65 -13.37
CA ASP A 469 -17.35 -2.48 -13.99
C ASP A 469 -16.97 -1.22 -13.20
N HIS A 470 -16.15 -0.38 -13.81
CA HIS A 470 -15.58 0.81 -13.19
C HIS A 470 -16.26 2.07 -13.75
N PRO A 471 -17.02 2.83 -12.91
CA PRO A 471 -17.77 3.99 -13.41
C PRO A 471 -16.90 5.17 -13.80
N VAL A 472 -15.70 5.27 -13.22
CA VAL A 472 -14.76 6.37 -13.47
C VAL A 472 -13.54 5.82 -14.22
N TYR A 473 -13.22 6.45 -15.34
CA TYR A 473 -12.04 6.08 -16.14
C TYR A 473 -10.77 6.32 -15.33
N SER A 474 -9.87 5.31 -15.29
CA SER A 474 -8.62 5.35 -14.54
C SER A 474 -8.71 5.21 -13.00
N ASP A 475 -9.90 4.94 -12.44
CA ASP A 475 -10.08 4.64 -11.02
C ASP A 475 -10.51 3.18 -10.86
N ASP A 476 -9.87 2.42 -9.95
CA ASP A 476 -10.16 0.99 -9.74
C ASP A 476 -11.34 0.72 -8.79
N ALA A 477 -12.03 1.77 -8.34
CA ALA A 477 -13.32 1.65 -7.67
C ALA A 477 -14.39 1.10 -8.64
N GLY A 478 -15.27 0.24 -8.14
CA GLY A 478 -16.24 -0.35 -9.05
C GLY A 478 -17.16 -1.41 -8.44
N ALA A 479 -17.63 -2.27 -9.32
CA ALA A 479 -18.57 -3.34 -9.01
C ALA A 479 -18.23 -4.62 -9.77
N VAL A 480 -18.54 -5.78 -9.18
CA VAL A 480 -18.56 -7.05 -9.89
C VAL A 480 -19.92 -7.22 -10.57
N ALA A 481 -19.90 -7.36 -11.87
CA ALA A 481 -21.09 -7.51 -12.70
C ALA A 481 -21.03 -8.73 -13.59
N VAL A 482 -22.16 -9.14 -14.11
CA VAL A 482 -22.29 -10.16 -15.15
C VAL A 482 -23.18 -9.62 -16.28
N VAL A 483 -22.92 -10.09 -17.49
CA VAL A 483 -23.78 -9.88 -18.67
C VAL A 483 -24.04 -11.21 -19.34
N ASP A 484 -25.25 -11.45 -19.82
CA ASP A 484 -25.57 -12.64 -20.62
C ASP A 484 -25.33 -12.38 -22.11
N ASN A 485 -25.50 -13.41 -22.94
CA ASN A 485 -25.26 -13.35 -24.37
C ASN A 485 -26.32 -12.50 -25.13
N GLU A 486 -27.41 -12.09 -24.46
CA GLU A 486 -28.43 -11.16 -24.95
C GLU A 486 -28.14 -9.70 -24.55
N GLY A 487 -27.18 -9.45 -23.66
CA GLY A 487 -26.81 -8.11 -23.21
C GLY A 487 -27.50 -7.65 -21.92
N HIS A 488 -28.17 -8.54 -21.18
CA HIS A 488 -28.78 -8.20 -19.90
C HIS A 488 -27.71 -8.16 -18.81
N ARG A 489 -27.31 -6.94 -18.42
CA ARG A 489 -26.33 -6.70 -17.35
C ARG A 489 -26.98 -6.77 -15.98
N ARG A 490 -26.28 -7.40 -15.03
CA ARG A 490 -26.63 -7.44 -13.61
C ARG A 490 -25.40 -7.18 -12.72
N THR A 491 -25.50 -6.20 -11.82
CA THR A 491 -24.50 -6.01 -10.76
C THR A 491 -24.74 -7.03 -9.65
N LEU A 492 -23.70 -7.75 -9.25
CA LEU A 492 -23.73 -8.73 -8.18
C LEU A 492 -23.22 -8.17 -6.85
N SER A 493 -22.18 -7.34 -6.88
CA SER A 493 -21.62 -6.70 -5.70
C SER A 493 -21.02 -5.34 -6.08
N GLY A 494 -21.42 -4.28 -5.43
CA GLY A 494 -20.96 -2.91 -5.69
C GLY A 494 -20.41 -2.23 -4.45
N GLY A 495 -19.97 -0.96 -4.63
CA GLY A 495 -19.42 -0.13 -3.56
C GLY A 495 -18.03 -0.57 -3.11
N TRP A 496 -17.21 -1.05 -4.04
CA TRP A 496 -15.82 -1.38 -3.82
C TRP A 496 -14.94 -0.17 -4.10
N VAL A 497 -14.01 0.11 -3.21
CA VAL A 497 -12.97 1.14 -3.39
C VAL A 497 -11.93 0.66 -4.40
N SER A 498 -11.73 -0.65 -4.49
CA SER A 498 -10.92 -1.31 -5.51
C SER A 498 -11.49 -2.70 -5.79
N VAL A 499 -11.57 -3.09 -7.06
CA VAL A 499 -11.96 -4.44 -7.49
C VAL A 499 -11.09 -4.90 -8.64
N HIS A 500 -10.54 -6.12 -8.55
CA HIS A 500 -9.63 -6.65 -9.57
C HIS A 500 -9.48 -8.16 -9.47
N GLY A 501 -9.05 -8.76 -10.55
CA GLY A 501 -8.78 -10.18 -10.64
C GLY A 501 -10.03 -11.01 -10.41
N ILE A 502 -10.72 -11.38 -11.48
CA ILE A 502 -11.98 -12.13 -11.45
C ILE A 502 -11.76 -13.55 -11.96
N ALA A 503 -12.33 -14.55 -11.26
CA ALA A 503 -12.42 -15.92 -11.74
C ALA A 503 -13.73 -16.58 -11.29
N TRP A 504 -14.27 -17.47 -12.10
CA TRP A 504 -15.42 -18.31 -11.74
C TRP A 504 -15.00 -19.50 -10.90
N SER A 505 -15.81 -19.88 -9.91
CA SER A 505 -15.70 -21.18 -9.27
C SER A 505 -15.89 -22.29 -10.31
N LYS A 506 -15.30 -23.47 -10.06
CA LYS A 506 -15.36 -24.62 -10.96
C LYS A 506 -16.79 -24.97 -11.42
N ASP A 507 -17.75 -24.89 -10.50
CA ASP A 507 -19.16 -25.20 -10.75
C ASP A 507 -19.96 -23.99 -11.31
N GLY A 508 -19.31 -22.84 -11.45
CA GLY A 508 -19.94 -21.60 -11.91
C GLY A 508 -20.95 -21.02 -10.93
N SER A 509 -20.98 -21.44 -9.68
CA SER A 509 -21.92 -20.94 -8.66
C SER A 509 -21.51 -19.60 -8.07
N GLU A 510 -20.19 -19.30 -8.06
CA GLU A 510 -19.61 -18.12 -7.47
C GLU A 510 -18.61 -17.47 -8.41
N ILE A 511 -18.44 -16.14 -8.24
CA ILE A 511 -17.36 -15.36 -8.82
C ILE A 511 -16.44 -14.93 -7.69
N TRP A 512 -15.16 -15.28 -7.80
CA TRP A 512 -14.12 -14.91 -6.86
C TRP A 512 -13.34 -13.72 -7.40
N PHE A 513 -12.98 -12.79 -6.52
CA PHE A 513 -12.27 -11.56 -6.91
C PHE A 513 -11.48 -10.98 -5.75
N GLY A 514 -10.44 -10.21 -6.06
CA GLY A 514 -9.76 -9.34 -5.11
C GLY A 514 -10.50 -8.02 -4.94
N GLY A 515 -10.56 -7.50 -3.73
CA GLY A 515 -11.25 -6.23 -3.52
C GLY A 515 -10.99 -5.61 -2.16
N THR A 516 -11.24 -4.29 -2.09
CA THR A 516 -11.18 -3.48 -0.88
C THR A 516 -12.55 -2.85 -0.62
N LYS A 517 -13.08 -3.06 0.58
CA LYS A 517 -14.21 -2.28 1.11
C LYS A 517 -13.70 -1.36 2.20
N GLY A 518 -13.91 -0.05 2.03
CA GLY A 518 -13.46 0.96 3.01
C GLY A 518 -12.28 1.78 2.51
N VAL A 519 -11.45 2.29 3.41
CA VAL A 519 -10.58 3.46 3.21
C VAL A 519 -9.17 3.13 2.69
N ALA A 520 -8.82 1.87 2.47
CA ALA A 520 -7.44 1.50 2.13
C ALA A 520 -7.25 1.25 0.62
N ILE A 521 -6.16 1.74 0.06
CA ILE A 521 -5.72 1.46 -1.32
C ILE A 521 -5.30 0.00 -1.50
N ASN A 522 -4.85 -0.66 -0.44
CA ASN A 522 -4.53 -2.08 -0.49
C ASN A 522 -5.78 -2.91 -0.23
N PRO A 523 -6.16 -3.79 -1.17
CA PRO A 523 -7.27 -4.70 -0.97
C PRO A 523 -7.04 -5.59 0.24
N ASP A 524 -8.07 -5.74 1.04
CA ASP A 524 -8.05 -6.51 2.28
C ASP A 524 -8.32 -7.98 2.07
N GLY A 525 -8.53 -8.46 0.84
CA GLY A 525 -8.67 -9.87 0.65
C GLY A 525 -9.25 -10.35 -0.67
N ILE A 526 -9.51 -11.65 -0.68
CA ILE A 526 -10.26 -12.34 -1.73
C ILE A 526 -11.69 -12.56 -1.23
N PHE A 527 -12.64 -12.25 -2.07
CA PHE A 527 -14.06 -12.40 -1.84
C PHE A 527 -14.68 -13.32 -2.88
N ALA A 528 -15.83 -13.89 -2.54
CA ALA A 528 -16.67 -14.63 -3.46
C ALA A 528 -18.10 -14.10 -3.42
N VAL A 529 -18.70 -13.93 -4.58
CA VAL A 529 -20.11 -13.53 -4.72
C VAL A 529 -20.87 -14.56 -5.52
N THR A 530 -21.99 -15.02 -4.98
CA THR A 530 -22.87 -15.96 -5.69
C THR A 530 -23.61 -15.30 -6.86
N ARG A 531 -24.16 -16.07 -7.79
CA ARG A 531 -25.04 -15.57 -8.85
C ARG A 531 -26.23 -14.77 -8.34
N ASN A 532 -26.61 -14.94 -7.07
CA ASN A 532 -27.73 -14.20 -6.44
C ASN A 532 -27.26 -12.95 -5.67
N GLY A 533 -25.96 -12.65 -5.65
CA GLY A 533 -25.41 -11.46 -4.99
C GLY A 533 -25.05 -11.69 -3.50
N GLN A 534 -25.03 -12.92 -3.01
CA GLN A 534 -24.57 -13.22 -1.65
C GLN A 534 -23.05 -13.16 -1.62
N LEU A 535 -22.50 -12.27 -0.81
CA LEU A 535 -21.08 -12.02 -0.65
C LEU A 535 -20.52 -12.77 0.56
N ARG A 536 -19.34 -13.38 0.42
CA ARG A 536 -18.55 -13.93 1.53
C ARG A 536 -17.07 -13.58 1.38
N SER A 537 -16.36 -13.47 2.49
CA SER A 537 -14.90 -13.39 2.50
C SER A 537 -14.31 -14.80 2.34
N VAL A 538 -13.35 -14.96 1.46
CA VAL A 538 -12.58 -16.19 1.23
C VAL A 538 -11.26 -16.11 1.97
N MET A 539 -10.56 -14.98 1.84
CA MET A 539 -9.28 -14.73 2.49
C MET A 539 -9.17 -13.24 2.80
N ALA A 540 -8.75 -12.92 4.01
CA ALA A 540 -8.36 -11.57 4.40
C ALA A 540 -6.83 -11.51 4.53
N GLY A 541 -6.23 -10.36 4.20
CA GLY A 541 -4.79 -10.18 4.30
C GLY A 541 -4.36 -8.73 4.10
N PRO A 542 -3.12 -8.40 4.49
CA PRO A 542 -2.63 -7.02 4.53
C PRO A 542 -2.13 -6.49 3.18
N SER A 543 -2.30 -7.25 2.11
CA SER A 543 -1.72 -6.93 0.81
C SER A 543 -2.73 -7.12 -0.31
N ARG A 544 -2.41 -6.59 -1.47
CA ARG A 544 -3.23 -6.71 -2.67
C ARG A 544 -3.17 -8.14 -3.25
N TYR A 545 -4.28 -8.86 -3.16
CA TYR A 545 -4.43 -10.21 -3.73
C TYR A 545 -5.34 -10.18 -4.94
N LYS A 546 -4.89 -10.80 -6.03
CA LYS A 546 -5.66 -10.99 -7.27
C LYS A 546 -6.00 -12.45 -7.46
N VAL A 547 -7.25 -12.75 -7.71
CA VAL A 547 -7.62 -14.08 -8.22
C VAL A 547 -7.40 -14.07 -9.73
N LEU A 548 -6.37 -14.77 -10.18
CA LEU A 548 -5.98 -14.78 -11.59
C LEU A 548 -6.70 -15.88 -12.35
N ASP A 549 -6.87 -17.05 -11.73
CA ASP A 549 -7.56 -18.20 -12.33
C ASP A 549 -7.98 -19.23 -11.27
N ILE A 550 -8.92 -20.13 -11.58
CA ILE A 550 -9.30 -21.27 -10.77
C ILE A 550 -9.31 -22.53 -11.67
N ALA A 551 -8.46 -23.49 -11.30
CA ALA A 551 -8.34 -24.74 -12.03
C ALA A 551 -9.56 -25.65 -11.83
N THR A 552 -9.74 -26.62 -12.75
CA THR A 552 -10.84 -27.59 -12.69
C THR A 552 -10.79 -28.53 -11.47
N ASP A 553 -9.63 -28.67 -10.82
CA ASP A 553 -9.45 -29.42 -9.57
C ASP A 553 -9.70 -28.56 -8.31
N GLY A 554 -9.93 -27.25 -8.46
CA GLY A 554 -10.22 -26.30 -7.38
C GLY A 554 -9.00 -25.59 -6.82
N ARG A 555 -7.80 -25.76 -7.40
CA ARG A 555 -6.64 -24.93 -7.10
C ARG A 555 -6.88 -23.51 -7.57
N VAL A 556 -6.48 -22.55 -6.76
CA VAL A 556 -6.66 -21.12 -7.06
C VAL A 556 -5.30 -20.50 -7.38
N LEU A 557 -5.21 -19.79 -8.48
CA LEU A 557 -4.02 -19.02 -8.86
C LEU A 557 -4.17 -17.61 -8.32
N VAL A 558 -3.27 -17.25 -7.41
CA VAL A 558 -3.31 -15.99 -6.70
C VAL A 558 -2.06 -15.16 -7.00
N GLY A 559 -2.26 -13.95 -7.48
CA GLY A 559 -1.23 -12.91 -7.52
C GLY A 559 -1.21 -12.15 -6.19
N HIS A 560 -0.02 -11.90 -5.66
CA HIS A 560 0.21 -11.10 -4.47
C HIS A 560 1.04 -9.89 -4.87
N ASP A 561 0.45 -8.71 -4.86
CA ASP A 561 1.07 -7.46 -5.26
C ASP A 561 1.46 -6.61 -4.04
N ARG A 562 2.67 -6.06 -4.07
CA ARG A 562 3.14 -5.01 -3.16
C ARG A 562 3.37 -3.75 -3.98
N ASP A 563 2.67 -2.68 -3.64
CA ASP A 563 2.74 -1.37 -4.31
C ASP A 563 3.37 -0.37 -3.34
N ASP A 564 4.68 -0.14 -3.50
CA ASP A 564 5.43 0.84 -2.71
C ASP A 564 5.52 2.14 -3.51
N ARG A 565 5.12 3.27 -2.92
CA ARG A 565 5.18 4.58 -3.57
C ARG A 565 6.14 5.50 -2.85
N VAL A 566 6.99 6.16 -3.61
CA VAL A 566 7.96 7.15 -3.12
C VAL A 566 7.85 8.41 -3.95
N ILE A 567 7.73 9.56 -3.29
CA ILE A 567 7.78 10.86 -3.92
C ILE A 567 9.22 11.37 -3.85
N GLN A 568 9.80 11.66 -5.01
CA GLN A 568 11.08 12.36 -5.10
C GLN A 568 10.88 13.74 -5.71
N ALA A 569 11.56 14.73 -5.13
CA ALA A 569 11.52 16.09 -5.64
C ALA A 569 12.90 16.73 -5.67
N LEU A 570 13.13 17.55 -6.68
CA LEU A 570 14.17 18.57 -6.69
C LEU A 570 13.49 19.91 -6.43
N LEU A 571 13.64 20.41 -5.21
CA LEU A 571 13.05 21.67 -4.75
C LEU A 571 14.12 22.73 -4.58
N ALA A 572 13.69 23.99 -4.40
CA ALA A 572 14.58 25.12 -4.17
C ALA A 572 15.45 24.90 -2.92
N GLY A 573 16.76 25.15 -3.07
CA GLY A 573 17.76 24.92 -2.02
C GLY A 573 18.39 23.53 -2.02
N SER A 574 17.98 22.62 -2.93
CA SER A 574 18.57 21.30 -3.12
C SER A 574 19.33 21.22 -4.44
N GLU A 575 20.47 20.52 -4.47
CA GLU A 575 21.25 20.26 -5.69
C GLU A 575 20.90 18.91 -6.33
N THR A 576 20.34 18.00 -5.55
CA THR A 576 19.97 16.65 -6.00
C THR A 576 18.55 16.34 -5.57
N PRO A 577 17.82 15.49 -6.34
CA PRO A 577 16.51 15.02 -5.93
C PRO A 577 16.60 14.22 -4.63
N ALA A 578 15.64 14.42 -3.74
CA ALA A 578 15.52 13.71 -2.47
C ALA A 578 14.11 13.17 -2.27
N ASP A 579 14.00 12.13 -1.45
CA ASP A 579 12.72 11.61 -1.00
C ASP A 579 12.10 12.64 -0.05
N VAL A 580 10.93 13.17 -0.41
CA VAL A 580 10.29 14.26 0.35
C VAL A 580 9.12 13.79 1.19
N TRP A 581 8.53 12.65 0.83
CA TRP A 581 7.46 12.02 1.58
C TRP A 581 7.45 10.52 1.32
N VAL A 582 7.43 9.74 2.39
CA VAL A 582 7.37 8.27 2.33
C VAL A 582 6.13 7.82 3.10
N ARG A 583 5.03 7.63 2.38
CA ARG A 583 3.84 6.89 2.83
C ARG A 583 3.45 5.93 1.73
N ASP A 584 2.87 4.80 2.10
CA ASP A 584 2.58 3.67 1.21
C ASP A 584 1.71 4.03 0.00
N ALA A 585 1.01 5.16 0.04
CA ALA A 585 0.08 5.55 -0.99
C ALA A 585 0.00 7.06 -1.22
N SER A 586 1.15 7.72 -1.39
CA SER A 586 1.17 9.16 -1.66
C SER A 586 1.55 9.45 -3.11
N ALA A 587 1.01 10.54 -3.65
CA ALA A 587 1.37 11.07 -4.96
C ALA A 587 1.51 12.59 -4.91
N SER A 588 2.37 13.16 -5.74
CA SER A 588 2.46 14.60 -5.89
C SER A 588 2.11 15.01 -7.30
N THR A 589 1.16 15.94 -7.41
CA THR A 589 0.56 16.35 -8.68
C THR A 589 1.07 17.69 -9.18
N TRP A 590 1.75 18.48 -8.35
CA TRP A 590 2.14 19.83 -8.70
C TRP A 590 3.35 20.32 -7.93
N VAL A 591 4.20 21.12 -8.59
CA VAL A 591 5.33 21.86 -8.02
C VAL A 591 5.29 23.31 -8.53
N ALA A 592 5.60 24.26 -7.64
CA ALA A 592 5.65 25.68 -7.98
C ALA A 592 6.83 25.99 -8.91
N ASP A 593 6.69 26.99 -9.77
CA ASP A 593 7.76 27.44 -10.68
C ASP A 593 9.01 27.94 -9.94
N ASP A 594 8.87 28.43 -8.69
CA ASP A 594 9.99 28.83 -7.83
C ASP A 594 10.60 27.65 -7.04
N GLY A 595 10.06 26.47 -7.16
CA GLY A 595 10.50 25.24 -6.47
C GLY A 595 10.30 25.24 -4.95
N LYS A 596 9.59 26.21 -4.38
CA LYS A 596 9.44 26.34 -2.93
C LYS A 596 8.28 25.55 -2.36
N ARG A 597 7.29 25.20 -3.18
CA ARG A 597 6.06 24.53 -2.74
C ARG A 597 5.68 23.41 -3.67
N MET A 598 5.08 22.37 -3.10
CA MET A 598 4.44 21.28 -3.83
C MET A 598 3.17 20.83 -3.12
N VAL A 599 2.26 20.21 -3.84
CA VAL A 599 1.06 19.59 -3.25
C VAL A 599 1.15 18.08 -3.32
N ILE A 600 0.69 17.43 -2.27
CA ILE A 600 0.74 15.98 -2.10
C ILE A 600 -0.66 15.47 -1.82
N THR A 601 -1.01 14.35 -2.42
CA THR A 601 -2.23 13.60 -2.14
C THR A 601 -1.88 12.35 -1.34
N ASP A 602 -2.52 12.15 -0.21
CA ASP A 602 -2.51 10.88 0.51
C ASP A 602 -3.68 10.03 -0.01
N LEU A 603 -3.35 9.00 -0.74
CA LEU A 603 -4.29 8.06 -1.35
C LEU A 603 -4.68 6.91 -0.40
N SER A 604 -4.09 6.86 0.81
CA SER A 604 -4.41 5.83 1.81
C SER A 604 -5.71 6.12 2.57
N THR A 605 -6.30 7.31 2.34
CA THR A 605 -7.55 7.74 2.99
C THR A 605 -8.68 7.84 1.95
N ALA A 606 -9.93 7.67 2.37
CA ALA A 606 -11.09 7.99 1.55
C ALA A 606 -12.07 8.88 2.36
N PRO A 607 -12.36 10.09 1.90
CA PRO A 607 -11.81 10.73 0.69
C PRO A 607 -10.32 11.03 0.82
N TYR A 608 -9.62 11.16 -0.33
CA TYR A 608 -8.19 11.47 -0.37
C TYR A 608 -7.88 12.76 0.37
N GLU A 609 -6.77 12.79 1.10
CA GLU A 609 -6.31 13.98 1.81
C GLU A 609 -5.23 14.73 1.04
N THR A 610 -5.33 16.06 1.04
CA THR A 610 -4.39 16.96 0.39
C THR A 610 -3.51 17.66 1.39
N TYR A 611 -2.22 17.73 1.08
CA TYR A 611 -1.20 18.38 1.88
C TYR A 611 -0.40 19.38 1.03
N LEU A 612 -0.02 20.49 1.65
CA LEU A 612 0.98 21.45 1.14
C LEU A 612 2.32 21.15 1.80
N LEU A 613 3.38 21.05 1.02
CA LEU A 613 4.75 20.97 1.49
C LEU A 613 5.54 22.20 1.00
N GLU A 614 6.15 22.92 1.91
CA GLU A 614 7.16 23.94 1.61
C GLU A 614 8.57 23.32 1.64
N ALA A 615 9.48 23.80 0.81
CA ALA A 615 10.85 23.32 0.75
C ALA A 615 11.52 23.37 2.14
N GLY A 616 11.97 22.23 2.65
CA GLY A 616 12.55 22.12 4.00
C GLY A 616 11.55 22.16 5.15
N GLY A 617 10.24 22.26 4.87
CA GLY A 617 9.17 22.28 5.86
C GLY A 617 8.53 20.92 6.13
N THR A 618 7.54 20.91 7.02
CA THR A 618 6.67 19.75 7.27
C THR A 618 5.37 19.89 6.49
N PRO A 619 4.79 18.79 5.97
CA PRO A 619 3.52 18.84 5.25
C PRO A 619 2.38 19.37 6.12
N VAL A 620 1.61 20.31 5.58
CA VAL A 620 0.42 20.89 6.21
C VAL A 620 -0.82 20.38 5.51
N ARG A 621 -1.74 19.77 6.26
CA ARG A 621 -3.01 19.30 5.73
C ARG A 621 -3.87 20.48 5.30
N LEU A 622 -4.32 20.49 4.04
CA LEU A 622 -5.23 21.50 3.51
C LEU A 622 -6.70 21.07 3.60
N GLY A 623 -7.01 19.84 3.20
CA GLY A 623 -8.40 19.35 3.15
C GLY A 623 -8.52 18.02 2.43
N THR A 624 -9.72 17.71 1.96
CA THR A 624 -10.04 16.46 1.25
C THR A 624 -10.31 16.72 -0.22
N GLY A 625 -9.88 15.83 -1.09
CA GLY A 625 -9.96 15.89 -2.54
C GLY A 625 -8.60 15.73 -3.20
N GLN A 626 -8.61 15.63 -4.52
CA GLN A 626 -7.38 15.54 -5.32
C GLN A 626 -6.91 16.93 -5.71
N PRO A 627 -5.75 17.39 -5.23
CA PRO A 627 -5.23 18.71 -5.63
C PRO A 627 -4.72 18.67 -7.07
N THR A 628 -4.94 19.73 -7.78
CA THR A 628 -4.41 19.93 -9.14
C THR A 628 -3.28 20.93 -9.18
N SER A 629 -3.42 22.06 -8.50
CA SER A 629 -2.41 23.12 -8.44
C SER A 629 -2.76 24.19 -7.40
N LEU A 630 -1.79 25.04 -7.05
CA LEU A 630 -2.07 26.26 -6.30
C LEU A 630 -2.43 27.41 -7.24
N SER A 631 -3.17 28.41 -6.70
CA SER A 631 -3.40 29.69 -7.37
C SER A 631 -2.08 30.44 -7.62
N PRO A 632 -2.01 31.34 -8.62
CA PRO A 632 -0.80 32.11 -8.90
C PRO A 632 -0.27 32.91 -7.70
N ASP A 633 -1.16 33.39 -6.82
CA ASP A 633 -0.80 34.05 -5.56
C ASP A 633 -0.54 33.05 -4.42
N SER A 634 -0.65 31.77 -4.69
CA SER A 634 -0.47 30.66 -3.74
C SER A 634 -1.38 30.69 -2.51
N ARG A 635 -2.51 31.40 -2.57
CA ARG A 635 -3.48 31.50 -1.46
C ARG A 635 -4.52 30.39 -1.45
N TRP A 636 -4.74 29.73 -2.56
CA TRP A 636 -5.73 28.69 -2.76
C TRP A 636 -5.13 27.44 -3.40
N ALA A 637 -5.52 26.28 -2.92
CA ALA A 637 -5.36 25.01 -3.61
C ALA A 637 -6.66 24.65 -4.32
N LEU A 638 -6.59 24.34 -5.60
CA LEU A 638 -7.70 23.86 -6.41
C LEU A 638 -7.75 22.33 -6.32
N LEU A 639 -8.93 21.78 -5.97
CA LEU A 639 -9.13 20.35 -5.80
C LEU A 639 -10.30 19.86 -6.64
N VAL A 640 -10.15 18.68 -7.19
CA VAL A 640 -11.22 17.88 -7.78
C VAL A 640 -11.64 16.83 -6.75
N PRO A 641 -12.89 16.79 -6.28
CA PRO A 641 -13.39 15.73 -5.40
C PRO A 641 -13.34 14.37 -6.09
N VAL A 642 -13.37 13.28 -5.30
CA VAL A 642 -13.31 11.90 -5.84
C VAL A 642 -14.50 11.58 -6.75
N ASP A 643 -15.66 12.14 -6.46
CA ASP A 643 -16.87 12.06 -7.30
C ASP A 643 -16.88 13.05 -8.49
N GLY A 644 -15.82 13.87 -8.59
CA GLY A 644 -15.60 14.79 -9.71
C GLY A 644 -16.33 16.12 -9.60
N HIS A 645 -17.20 16.33 -8.65
CA HIS A 645 -17.96 17.58 -8.54
C HIS A 645 -18.46 17.89 -7.13
N PRO A 646 -18.68 19.17 -6.81
CA PRO A 646 -18.19 20.38 -7.48
C PRO A 646 -16.70 20.64 -7.22
N LEU A 647 -16.03 21.49 -7.99
CA LEU A 647 -14.65 21.89 -7.72
C LEU A 647 -14.54 22.61 -6.37
N LEU A 648 -13.45 22.37 -5.66
CA LEU A 648 -13.18 22.90 -4.33
C LEU A 648 -11.96 23.81 -4.31
N LEU A 649 -12.02 24.88 -3.54
CA LEU A 649 -10.88 25.74 -3.22
C LEU A 649 -10.60 25.65 -1.73
N HIS A 650 -9.42 25.14 -1.36
CA HIS A 650 -8.95 25.14 0.02
C HIS A 650 -7.90 26.23 0.22
N PRO A 651 -8.02 27.04 1.29
CA PRO A 651 -7.01 28.05 1.58
C PRO A 651 -5.70 27.40 2.00
N THR A 652 -4.56 27.96 1.58
CA THR A 652 -3.22 27.49 2.01
C THR A 652 -2.81 28.03 3.38
N GLY A 653 -3.58 28.97 3.91
CA GLY A 653 -3.43 29.59 5.23
C GLY A 653 -4.77 29.64 5.95
N PRO A 654 -4.89 30.48 7.02
CA PRO A 654 -6.18 30.64 7.70
C PRO A 654 -7.30 31.09 6.76
N GLY A 655 -8.44 30.41 6.78
CA GLY A 655 -9.59 30.70 5.95
C GLY A 655 -10.56 29.53 5.85
N GLU A 656 -11.67 29.75 5.21
CA GLU A 656 -12.70 28.71 4.95
C GLU A 656 -12.59 28.20 3.51
N SER A 657 -12.83 26.92 3.34
CA SER A 657 -12.92 26.28 2.02
C SER A 657 -14.15 26.80 1.25
N ARG A 658 -14.02 26.89 -0.05
CA ARG A 658 -15.10 27.31 -0.96
C ARG A 658 -15.43 26.22 -1.94
N THR A 659 -16.71 26.11 -2.24
CA THR A 659 -17.24 25.24 -3.30
C THR A 659 -17.61 26.11 -4.48
N LEU A 660 -17.12 25.77 -5.67
CA LEU A 660 -17.51 26.48 -6.88
C LEU A 660 -18.90 26.03 -7.36
N PRO A 661 -19.81 26.92 -7.73
CA PRO A 661 -21.16 26.53 -8.17
C PRO A 661 -21.13 25.66 -9.43
N ASP A 662 -21.80 24.51 -9.36
CA ASP A 662 -21.96 23.61 -10.51
C ASP A 662 -23.42 23.14 -10.64
N PRO A 663 -24.31 24.01 -11.24
CA PRO A 663 -25.73 23.67 -11.40
C PRO A 663 -25.99 22.58 -12.45
N GLU A 664 -24.96 22.22 -13.22
CA GLU A 664 -25.06 21.24 -14.30
C GLU A 664 -24.54 19.85 -13.90
N ASN A 665 -24.01 19.69 -12.68
CA ASN A 665 -23.41 18.46 -12.14
C ASN A 665 -22.38 17.84 -13.10
N ILE A 666 -21.38 18.63 -13.48
CA ILE A 666 -20.31 18.20 -14.37
C ILE A 666 -19.31 17.35 -13.56
N VAL A 667 -19.07 16.14 -13.98
CA VAL A 667 -18.03 15.29 -13.41
C VAL A 667 -16.68 15.71 -13.99
N PHE A 668 -15.93 16.51 -13.22
CA PHE A 668 -14.60 16.97 -13.59
C PHE A 668 -13.57 15.88 -13.32
N ASN A 669 -12.61 15.73 -14.23
CA ASN A 669 -11.51 14.76 -14.10
C ASN A 669 -10.13 15.42 -13.98
N ASN A 670 -10.00 16.69 -14.36
CA ASN A 670 -8.79 17.49 -14.20
C ASN A 670 -9.12 18.97 -14.18
N ALA A 671 -8.30 19.78 -13.49
CA ALA A 671 -8.47 21.22 -13.41
C ALA A 671 -7.12 21.94 -13.27
N GLY A 672 -7.10 23.26 -13.43
CA GLY A 672 -5.93 24.11 -13.27
C GLY A 672 -6.29 25.58 -13.18
N TRP A 673 -5.31 26.43 -12.80
CA TRP A 673 -5.49 27.86 -12.76
C TRP A 673 -5.11 28.52 -14.09
N LEU A 674 -6.01 29.34 -14.65
CA LEU A 674 -5.69 30.20 -15.79
C LEU A 674 -4.99 31.48 -15.33
N ASP A 675 -5.59 32.15 -14.35
CA ASP A 675 -5.11 33.39 -13.74
C ASP A 675 -5.55 33.44 -12.26
N ALA A 676 -5.45 34.61 -11.63
CA ALA A 676 -5.80 34.77 -10.21
C ALA A 676 -7.30 34.60 -9.92
N ASN A 677 -8.18 34.72 -10.91
CA ASN A 677 -9.63 34.72 -10.76
C ASN A 677 -10.35 33.56 -11.51
N HIS A 678 -9.67 32.88 -12.41
CA HIS A 678 -10.28 31.88 -13.25
C HIS A 678 -9.58 30.54 -13.16
N VAL A 679 -10.38 29.49 -13.09
CA VAL A 679 -9.93 28.09 -13.22
C VAL A 679 -10.42 27.50 -14.54
N ILE A 680 -9.66 26.57 -15.07
CA ILE A 680 -10.01 25.75 -16.22
C ILE A 680 -10.16 24.31 -15.75
N ALA A 681 -11.15 23.61 -16.27
CA ALA A 681 -11.37 22.20 -15.95
C ALA A 681 -11.86 21.41 -17.15
N PHE A 682 -11.56 20.13 -17.18
CA PHE A 682 -12.11 19.19 -18.14
C PHE A 682 -13.04 18.22 -17.42
N GLY A 683 -14.18 17.93 -18.03
CA GLY A 683 -15.19 17.08 -17.43
C GLY A 683 -16.35 16.81 -18.37
N GLN A 684 -17.29 16.01 -17.92
CA GLN A 684 -18.47 15.60 -18.71
C GLN A 684 -19.75 15.60 -17.86
N LYS A 685 -20.85 15.88 -18.49
CA LYS A 685 -22.18 15.58 -17.93
C LYS A 685 -22.52 14.11 -18.19
N VAL A 686 -23.40 13.56 -17.38
CA VAL A 686 -23.89 12.19 -17.57
C VAL A 686 -24.49 12.04 -18.96
N GLY A 687 -23.91 11.13 -19.78
CA GLY A 687 -24.34 10.87 -21.14
C GLY A 687 -23.78 11.81 -22.23
N GLU A 688 -22.97 12.81 -21.85
CA GLU A 688 -22.26 13.68 -22.79
C GLU A 688 -20.78 13.30 -22.89
N ARG A 689 -20.10 13.73 -23.95
CA ARG A 689 -18.63 13.62 -24.07
C ARG A 689 -17.95 14.70 -23.24
N SER A 690 -16.72 14.43 -22.81
CA SER A 690 -15.90 15.39 -22.08
C SER A 690 -15.71 16.69 -22.85
N GLN A 691 -15.58 17.81 -22.12
CA GLN A 691 -15.40 19.15 -22.64
C GLN A 691 -14.54 19.99 -21.70
N GLY A 692 -13.98 21.09 -22.20
CA GLY A 692 -13.27 22.08 -21.38
C GLY A 692 -14.20 23.20 -20.93
N TYR A 693 -14.06 23.58 -19.67
CA TYR A 693 -14.82 24.63 -18.99
C TYR A 693 -13.88 25.65 -18.34
N ILE A 694 -14.34 26.89 -18.27
CA ILE A 694 -13.71 27.98 -17.51
C ILE A 694 -14.71 28.46 -16.49
N GLN A 695 -14.25 28.72 -15.26
CA GLN A 695 -15.09 29.18 -14.18
C GLN A 695 -14.41 30.28 -13.37
N ASP A 696 -15.19 31.33 -13.03
CA ASP A 696 -14.75 32.39 -12.13
C ASP A 696 -14.82 31.90 -10.67
N ILE A 697 -13.76 32.07 -9.90
CA ILE A 697 -13.68 31.65 -8.49
C ILE A 697 -14.53 32.49 -7.54
N THR A 698 -15.00 33.67 -7.99
CA THR A 698 -15.91 34.51 -7.19
C THR A 698 -17.37 34.08 -7.27
N GLY A 699 -17.70 33.21 -8.23
CA GLY A 699 -19.01 32.63 -8.45
C GLY A 699 -19.42 32.59 -9.92
N GLY A 700 -20.53 31.93 -10.18
CA GLY A 700 -21.03 31.74 -11.54
C GLY A 700 -20.85 30.31 -12.06
N PRO A 701 -21.68 29.87 -13.02
CA PRO A 701 -21.59 28.53 -13.57
C PRO A 701 -20.36 28.38 -14.47
N PRO A 702 -19.84 27.15 -14.64
CA PRO A 702 -18.78 26.87 -15.59
C PRO A 702 -19.23 27.17 -17.02
N ARG A 703 -18.37 27.83 -17.79
CA ARG A 703 -18.59 28.19 -19.21
C ARG A 703 -17.73 27.30 -20.11
N ARG A 704 -18.36 26.66 -21.10
CA ARG A 704 -17.66 25.86 -22.10
C ARG A 704 -16.77 26.71 -23.00
N PHE A 705 -15.58 26.17 -23.36
CA PHE A 705 -14.67 26.82 -24.31
C PHE A 705 -14.15 25.85 -25.40
N THR A 706 -14.37 24.54 -25.27
CA THR A 706 -13.99 23.55 -26.28
C THR A 706 -15.21 22.91 -26.95
N LEU A 707 -14.97 22.20 -28.06
CA LEU A 707 -15.93 21.30 -28.67
C LEU A 707 -16.07 20.02 -27.84
N GLU A 708 -17.15 19.27 -28.10
CA GLU A 708 -17.37 17.94 -27.52
C GLU A 708 -16.26 16.96 -27.87
N GLY A 709 -15.86 16.13 -26.92
CA GLY A 709 -14.79 15.15 -27.04
C GLY A 709 -13.42 15.66 -26.65
N ALA A 710 -13.27 16.93 -26.25
CA ALA A 710 -12.02 17.43 -25.70
C ALA A 710 -11.79 16.87 -24.28
N THR A 711 -10.60 16.34 -24.02
CA THR A 711 -10.20 15.77 -22.72
C THR A 711 -8.88 16.38 -22.26
N ALA A 712 -8.57 16.28 -20.96
CA ALA A 712 -7.24 16.67 -20.48
C ALA A 712 -6.17 15.88 -21.26
N ASN A 713 -5.08 16.55 -21.66
CA ASN A 713 -3.99 15.92 -22.41
C ASN A 713 -3.18 14.91 -21.59
N VAL A 714 -3.39 14.89 -20.30
CA VAL A 714 -2.58 14.13 -19.33
C VAL A 714 -3.49 13.22 -18.53
N PRO A 715 -2.96 12.11 -17.99
CA PRO A 715 -3.68 11.31 -17.02
C PRO A 715 -4.27 12.17 -15.90
N THR A 716 -5.36 11.75 -15.32
CA THR A 716 -6.16 12.46 -14.29
C THR A 716 -5.34 13.08 -13.16
N TRP A 717 -4.14 12.54 -12.91
CA TRP A 717 -3.25 12.90 -11.81
C TRP A 717 -2.13 13.89 -12.18
N TRP A 718 -2.10 14.41 -13.40
CA TRP A 718 -1.04 15.30 -13.87
C TRP A 718 -1.52 16.73 -13.99
N THR A 719 -0.61 17.68 -13.88
CA THR A 719 -0.91 19.12 -14.06
C THR A 719 -1.33 19.41 -15.50
N LEU A 720 -2.38 20.19 -15.68
CA LEU A 720 -2.78 20.68 -17.01
C LEU A 720 -1.67 21.59 -17.59
N PRO A 721 -1.22 21.35 -18.83
CA PRO A 721 -0.27 22.22 -19.52
C PRO A 721 -0.94 23.52 -19.99
N ILE A 722 -0.95 24.54 -19.15
CA ILE A 722 -1.50 25.87 -19.42
C ILE A 722 -0.36 26.82 -19.74
N SER A 723 -0.49 27.61 -20.82
CA SER A 723 0.53 28.60 -21.21
C SER A 723 0.78 29.64 -20.12
N PRO A 724 1.99 30.21 -20.02
CA PRO A 724 2.31 31.19 -18.97
C PRO A 724 1.43 32.45 -18.93
N ASP A 725 0.86 32.82 -20.08
CA ASP A 725 -0.07 33.94 -20.22
C ASP A 725 -1.54 33.58 -19.93
N GLY A 726 -1.83 32.27 -19.62
CA GLY A 726 -3.18 31.80 -19.34
C GLY A 726 -4.11 31.76 -20.56
N THR A 727 -3.60 31.98 -21.79
CA THR A 727 -4.46 32.07 -22.99
C THR A 727 -4.63 30.78 -23.76
N ARG A 728 -3.78 29.76 -23.50
CA ARG A 728 -3.76 28.50 -24.23
C ARG A 728 -3.60 27.31 -23.28
N VAL A 729 -4.18 26.18 -23.64
CA VAL A 729 -4.03 24.91 -22.94
C VAL A 729 -3.82 23.77 -23.91
N VAL A 730 -2.97 22.83 -23.58
CA VAL A 730 -2.84 21.57 -24.36
C VAL A 730 -3.85 20.57 -23.81
N ALA A 731 -4.73 20.09 -24.71
CA ALA A 731 -5.73 19.06 -24.43
C ALA A 731 -5.82 18.10 -25.61
N ARG A 732 -6.51 16.97 -25.45
CA ARG A 732 -6.76 16.01 -26.55
C ARG A 732 -8.11 16.24 -27.16
N ASP A 733 -8.23 16.04 -28.44
CA ASP A 733 -9.51 16.10 -29.16
C ASP A 733 -10.27 14.76 -29.08
N ALA A 734 -11.40 14.67 -29.80
CA ALA A 734 -12.24 13.49 -29.82
C ALA A 734 -11.59 12.26 -30.50
N GLN A 735 -10.47 12.44 -31.19
CA GLN A 735 -9.64 11.40 -31.80
C GLN A 735 -8.42 11.03 -30.93
N ASP A 736 -8.37 11.57 -29.73
CA ASP A 736 -7.25 11.42 -28.78
C ASP A 736 -5.93 12.05 -29.24
N GLU A 737 -6.01 13.04 -30.17
CA GLU A 737 -4.84 13.76 -30.68
C GLU A 737 -4.55 15.02 -29.86
N PRO A 738 -3.29 15.29 -29.48
CA PRO A 738 -2.92 16.49 -28.72
C PRO A 738 -3.11 17.77 -29.55
N ARG A 739 -3.85 18.74 -28.98
CA ARG A 739 -4.13 20.02 -29.61
C ARG A 739 -3.91 21.18 -28.63
N ILE A 740 -3.58 22.34 -29.15
CA ILE A 740 -3.53 23.61 -28.42
C ILE A 740 -4.88 24.30 -28.58
N TYR A 741 -5.61 24.49 -27.52
CA TYR A 741 -6.88 25.20 -27.48
C TYR A 741 -6.66 26.62 -26.92
N THR A 742 -7.37 27.60 -27.49
CA THR A 742 -7.46 28.94 -26.94
C THR A 742 -8.61 29.04 -25.97
N VAL A 743 -8.44 29.71 -24.84
CA VAL A 743 -9.41 29.79 -23.75
C VAL A 743 -10.62 30.66 -24.07
N ASP A 744 -10.54 31.50 -25.09
CA ASP A 744 -11.64 32.30 -25.62
C ASP A 744 -12.64 31.53 -26.50
N GLY A 745 -12.37 30.27 -26.77
CA GLY A 745 -13.21 29.39 -27.60
C GLY A 745 -12.91 29.47 -29.09
N GLY A 746 -11.72 29.92 -29.47
CA GLY A 746 -11.24 29.93 -30.85
C GLY A 746 -10.94 28.54 -31.41
N ALA A 747 -10.43 28.49 -32.64
CA ALA A 747 -10.01 27.24 -33.27
C ALA A 747 -8.83 26.60 -32.55
N SER A 748 -8.84 25.29 -32.38
CA SER A 748 -7.68 24.55 -31.84
C SER A 748 -6.68 24.21 -32.95
N GLU A 749 -5.39 24.14 -32.59
CA GLU A 749 -4.29 23.78 -33.48
C GLU A 749 -3.66 22.45 -33.04
N PRO A 750 -3.28 21.55 -33.97
CA PRO A 750 -2.59 20.33 -33.59
C PRO A 750 -1.21 20.64 -32.99
N VAL A 751 -0.80 19.89 -31.99
CA VAL A 751 0.59 19.97 -31.51
C VAL A 751 1.48 19.26 -32.51
N THR A 752 2.30 20.03 -33.23
CA THR A 752 3.19 19.49 -34.26
C THR A 752 4.49 18.95 -33.65
N HIS A 753 5.20 18.07 -34.38
CA HIS A 753 6.53 17.52 -34.02
C HIS A 753 6.56 16.62 -32.79
N LEU A 754 5.41 16.08 -32.32
CA LEU A 754 5.39 15.03 -31.31
C LEU A 754 5.73 13.68 -31.96
N ASN A 755 6.50 12.86 -31.24
CA ASN A 755 6.71 11.46 -31.61
C ASN A 755 5.59 10.58 -31.01
N PRO A 756 5.32 9.39 -31.58
CA PRO A 756 4.45 8.43 -30.92
C PRO A 756 4.91 8.14 -29.49
N GLY A 757 4.00 8.17 -28.54
CA GLY A 757 4.30 7.96 -27.10
C GLY A 757 4.76 9.22 -26.33
N ASP A 758 4.91 10.36 -26.97
CA ASP A 758 5.20 11.62 -26.30
C ASP A 758 4.00 12.11 -25.49
N VAL A 759 4.29 12.67 -24.32
CA VAL A 759 3.32 13.34 -23.45
C VAL A 759 3.78 14.74 -23.18
N VAL A 760 2.91 15.71 -23.41
CA VAL A 760 3.16 17.10 -23.04
C VAL A 760 2.96 17.25 -21.54
N VAL A 761 4.01 17.61 -20.80
CA VAL A 761 3.97 17.74 -19.34
C VAL A 761 3.76 19.17 -18.88
N GLN A 762 4.31 20.17 -19.59
CA GLN A 762 4.21 21.58 -19.22
C GLN A 762 4.55 22.48 -20.41
N TRP A 763 4.17 23.75 -20.32
CA TRP A 763 4.69 24.85 -21.17
C TRP A 763 6.01 25.34 -20.63
N SER A 764 6.92 25.75 -21.52
CA SER A 764 8.11 26.50 -21.13
C SER A 764 7.75 27.90 -20.63
N SER A 765 8.59 28.48 -19.78
CA SER A 765 8.36 29.79 -19.17
C SER A 765 8.23 30.93 -20.18
N ASP A 766 8.83 30.80 -21.37
CA ASP A 766 8.75 31.79 -22.46
C ASP A 766 7.53 31.61 -23.37
N GLY A 767 6.71 30.59 -23.13
CA GLY A 767 5.51 30.27 -23.92
C GLY A 767 5.75 29.87 -25.38
N ARG A 768 7.02 29.57 -25.76
CA ARG A 768 7.42 29.23 -27.14
C ARG A 768 7.65 27.73 -27.35
N ALA A 769 7.76 26.97 -26.28
CA ALA A 769 8.02 25.54 -26.33
C ALA A 769 7.17 24.77 -25.36
N LEU A 770 7.10 23.45 -25.54
CA LEU A 770 6.51 22.52 -24.64
C LEU A 770 7.61 21.66 -23.98
N LEU A 771 7.44 21.32 -22.73
CA LEU A 771 8.21 20.27 -22.08
C LEU A 771 7.49 18.94 -22.36
N VAL A 772 8.18 18.01 -23.00
CA VAL A 772 7.64 16.76 -23.50
C VAL A 772 8.43 15.61 -22.91
N ALA A 773 7.76 14.59 -22.42
CA ALA A 773 8.36 13.37 -21.93
C ALA A 773 7.96 12.18 -22.78
N HIS A 774 8.87 11.23 -22.99
CA HIS A 774 8.57 9.97 -23.65
C HIS A 774 8.24 8.91 -22.61
N ARG A 775 7.14 8.14 -22.81
CA ARG A 775 6.61 7.21 -21.79
C ARG A 775 7.39 5.91 -21.63
N ASP A 776 8.22 5.52 -22.58
CA ASP A 776 8.83 4.20 -22.63
C ASP A 776 10.08 4.08 -21.77
N GLY A 777 9.91 3.46 -20.60
CA GLY A 777 11.02 2.97 -19.79
C GLY A 777 11.83 4.03 -19.05
N LEU A 778 12.85 3.56 -18.33
CA LEU A 778 13.86 4.39 -17.67
C LEU A 778 15.19 4.31 -18.42
N PRO A 779 15.99 5.38 -18.52
CA PRO A 779 15.80 6.70 -17.90
C PRO A 779 14.70 7.54 -18.57
N TRP A 780 13.93 8.28 -17.76
CA TRP A 780 12.90 9.17 -18.27
C TRP A 780 13.55 10.50 -18.67
N VAL A 781 13.39 10.88 -19.93
CA VAL A 781 13.96 12.13 -20.47
C VAL A 781 12.83 13.09 -20.77
N VAL A 782 12.88 14.26 -20.14
CA VAL A 782 12.03 15.40 -20.49
C VAL A 782 12.82 16.30 -21.43
N GLU A 783 12.24 16.60 -22.56
CA GLU A 783 12.83 17.47 -23.58
C GLU A 783 12.01 18.74 -23.73
N ARG A 784 12.69 19.84 -24.06
CA ARG A 784 12.08 21.07 -24.50
C ARG A 784 11.89 21.02 -26.01
N LEU A 785 10.63 20.99 -26.47
CA LEU A 785 10.21 21.00 -27.86
C LEU A 785 9.83 22.43 -28.28
N ASP A 786 10.62 23.05 -29.13
CA ASP A 786 10.31 24.35 -29.72
C ASP A 786 9.19 24.21 -30.75
N LEU A 787 8.08 24.94 -30.56
CA LEU A 787 6.88 24.78 -31.38
C LEU A 787 7.05 25.27 -32.82
N ALA A 788 7.93 26.26 -33.04
CA ALA A 788 8.11 26.83 -34.37
C ALA A 788 9.06 26.01 -35.23
N SER A 789 10.14 25.48 -34.64
CA SER A 789 11.21 24.80 -35.37
C SER A 789 11.16 23.27 -35.26
N GLY A 790 10.41 22.72 -34.29
CA GLY A 790 10.45 21.31 -33.96
C GLY A 790 11.73 20.85 -33.27
N ARG A 791 12.63 21.76 -32.93
CA ARG A 791 13.91 21.43 -32.26
C ARG A 791 13.68 20.92 -30.85
N ARG A 792 14.30 19.78 -30.54
CA ARG A 792 14.29 19.20 -29.19
C ARG A 792 15.62 19.38 -28.50
N THR A 793 15.57 19.70 -27.21
CA THR A 793 16.75 19.79 -26.34
C THR A 793 16.46 19.15 -25.02
N PRO A 794 17.34 18.24 -24.49
CA PRO A 794 17.16 17.64 -23.19
C PRO A 794 17.04 18.71 -22.08
N ALA A 795 16.07 18.55 -21.20
CA ALA A 795 15.83 19.43 -20.06
C ALA A 795 16.11 18.70 -18.74
N VAL A 796 15.51 17.53 -18.51
CA VAL A 796 15.68 16.75 -17.28
C VAL A 796 15.80 15.28 -17.63
N THR A 797 16.65 14.55 -16.90
CA THR A 797 16.76 13.09 -17.01
C THR A 797 16.55 12.46 -15.63
N ILE A 798 15.52 11.64 -15.48
CA ILE A 798 15.20 10.90 -14.27
C ILE A 798 15.74 9.48 -14.40
N ARG A 799 16.55 9.06 -13.44
CA ARG A 799 17.18 7.73 -13.39
C ARG A 799 16.77 7.03 -12.11
N ALA A 800 16.61 5.71 -12.15
CA ALA A 800 16.44 4.88 -10.98
C ALA A 800 17.58 3.86 -10.89
N ASN A 801 18.06 3.62 -9.67
CA ASN A 801 19.14 2.66 -9.40
C ASN A 801 18.67 1.20 -9.58
N ASP A 802 17.37 0.94 -9.36
CA ASP A 802 16.73 -0.37 -9.53
C ASP A 802 15.41 -0.17 -10.25
N SER A 803 15.33 -0.65 -11.48
CA SER A 803 14.14 -0.51 -12.35
C SER A 803 13.11 -1.64 -12.18
N ALA A 804 13.37 -2.63 -11.33
CA ALA A 804 12.47 -3.77 -11.14
C ALA A 804 11.12 -3.33 -10.57
N GLY A 805 10.04 -3.58 -11.33
CA GLY A 805 8.67 -3.22 -10.96
C GLY A 805 8.39 -1.72 -10.89
N LEU A 806 9.36 -0.88 -11.27
CA LEU A 806 9.24 0.56 -11.14
C LEU A 806 8.41 1.16 -12.28
N ARG A 807 7.47 2.03 -11.90
CA ARG A 807 6.70 2.87 -12.81
C ARG A 807 6.77 4.31 -12.33
N LEU A 808 6.93 5.23 -13.26
CA LEU A 808 6.64 6.62 -12.98
C LEU A 808 5.12 6.80 -13.00
N SER A 809 4.54 7.15 -11.86
CA SER A 809 3.09 7.26 -11.69
C SER A 809 2.60 8.68 -11.99
N VAL A 810 3.25 9.68 -11.39
CA VAL A 810 2.91 11.09 -11.54
C VAL A 810 4.19 11.89 -11.72
N PHE A 811 4.13 12.93 -12.54
CA PHE A 811 5.24 13.82 -12.77
C PHE A 811 4.75 15.27 -12.92
N ALA A 812 5.40 16.19 -12.24
CA ALA A 812 5.20 17.63 -12.43
C ALA A 812 6.56 18.33 -12.47
N ILE A 813 6.65 19.39 -13.27
CA ILE A 813 7.89 20.13 -13.51
C ILE A 813 7.60 21.63 -13.60
N SER A 814 8.50 22.45 -13.09
CA SER A 814 8.45 23.90 -13.25
C SER A 814 8.64 24.30 -14.71
N ARG A 815 8.06 25.43 -15.12
CA ARG A 815 8.14 25.91 -16.51
C ARG A 815 9.55 26.16 -17.02
N ASP A 816 10.51 26.45 -16.14
CA ASP A 816 11.93 26.61 -16.47
C ASP A 816 12.73 25.29 -16.38
N ALA A 817 12.05 24.19 -16.08
CA ALA A 817 12.59 22.86 -15.93
C ALA A 817 13.68 22.69 -14.84
N LYS A 818 13.77 23.64 -13.88
CA LYS A 818 14.75 23.53 -12.79
C LYS A 818 14.27 22.66 -11.64
N TYR A 819 12.98 22.70 -11.36
CA TYR A 819 12.36 22.00 -10.24
C TYR A 819 11.38 20.99 -10.76
N PHE A 820 11.35 19.83 -10.13
CA PHE A 820 10.40 18.78 -10.49
C PHE A 820 10.07 17.90 -9.29
N VAL A 821 8.94 17.25 -9.39
CA VAL A 821 8.51 16.21 -8.48
C VAL A 821 8.00 15.04 -9.28
N HIS A 822 8.31 13.85 -8.83
CA HIS A 822 7.75 12.63 -9.41
C HIS A 822 7.44 11.59 -8.34
N THR A 823 6.44 10.77 -8.63
CA THR A 823 6.07 9.64 -7.78
C THR A 823 6.48 8.36 -8.49
N TYR A 824 7.36 7.60 -7.87
CA TYR A 824 7.59 6.23 -8.25
C TYR A 824 6.54 5.32 -7.60
N ALA A 825 5.90 4.49 -8.39
CA ALA A 825 5.17 3.33 -7.92
C ALA A 825 6.00 2.09 -8.24
N ARG A 826 6.39 1.33 -7.22
CA ARG A 826 7.10 0.06 -7.37
C ARG A 826 6.13 -1.08 -7.11
N LEU A 827 5.69 -1.72 -8.17
CA LEU A 827 4.82 -2.88 -8.10
C LEU A 827 5.66 -4.16 -8.18
N LEU A 828 5.74 -4.89 -7.09
CA LEU A 828 6.38 -6.20 -7.02
C LEU A 828 5.32 -7.27 -6.82
N SER A 829 5.37 -8.31 -7.64
CA SER A 829 4.36 -9.35 -7.65
C SER A 829 4.97 -10.74 -7.40
N ASP A 830 4.27 -11.53 -6.59
CA ASP A 830 4.53 -12.94 -6.40
C ASP A 830 3.33 -13.76 -6.90
N LEU A 831 3.59 -14.93 -7.47
CA LEU A 831 2.57 -15.86 -7.95
C LEU A 831 2.50 -17.09 -7.06
N TYR A 832 1.28 -17.44 -6.64
CA TYR A 832 1.01 -18.61 -5.80
C TYR A 832 -0.05 -19.50 -6.39
N VAL A 833 0.12 -20.83 -6.24
CA VAL A 833 -0.98 -21.79 -6.32
C VAL A 833 -1.45 -22.09 -4.90
N VAL A 834 -2.74 -21.97 -4.68
CA VAL A 834 -3.34 -22.19 -3.36
C VAL A 834 -4.30 -23.36 -3.39
N ASN A 835 -4.06 -24.35 -2.53
CA ASN A 835 -4.92 -25.49 -2.31
C ASN A 835 -5.80 -25.28 -1.07
N GLY A 836 -7.07 -25.72 -1.13
CA GLY A 836 -7.94 -25.74 0.04
C GLY A 836 -8.53 -24.38 0.45
N LEU A 837 -8.46 -23.35 -0.39
CA LEU A 837 -9.26 -22.14 -0.24
C LEU A 837 -10.75 -22.48 -0.43
N LYS A 838 -11.60 -22.03 0.51
CA LYS A 838 -13.04 -22.30 0.49
C LYS A 838 -13.85 -21.02 0.65
#